data_eb6ba12981655c01fa22ac7be3f30c13
#
_entry.id   eb6ba12981655c01fa22ac7be3f30c13
#
_cell.length_a   1.000
_cell.length_b   1.000
_cell.length_c   1.000
_cell.angle_alpha   90.00
_cell.angle_beta   90.00
_cell.angle_gamma   90.00
#
_symmetry.space_group_name_H-M   'P 1'
#
loop_
_entity.id
_entity.type
_entity.pdbx_description
1 polymer ?
#
loop_
_entity_poly.entity_id
_entity_poly.type
_entity_poly.pdbx_seq_one_letter_code
_entity_poly.pdbx_strand_id
1 'polypeptide(L)'
;MDIRYLKGVGEKRAAQLTRLGIRTVDDLLGFYPRDYVDYSHPYPVAGAPYDVKCVVRATVYGKNGGARIRGGRQMAKATAGDDTAGLILTYFNNPYALQKLEVGREYLFFGKVGGTFTAREMVNPVMLTVESAAASPLVPVYPQTEGVSSAYLAKCVRAAFAAAPDIEEPLPAALIEKYRLCGKAEALQKIHFPQSRQDVQAARRRLIFEELLALQLGLLLLRRREAAHTGAPMRPADLSPFWNALPFTPTGAQRRAAQEILADLGKKTPMNRLLQGDVGSGKTLVAAAGVYAAAQSGYQSVLMAPTEILAAQHADTLDRLLAPLGIRVALLTGSVKGAAKKAALRAIAAGEVELVVGTHAVLSAGVEFARLGFAVTDEQHRFGVRQRSLLAAKADHPHLLVMSATPIPRTLGLLMFGDLDISVLDELPPGRTPVKTYAITGKKRADMYGFVRRQLAAGRQAYIVCPVIDEGENDMQAVTTYYTDVAQPLLEHYRVGLMHGRLKAAEKAAVMDAFKAGALDVLVSTTVIEVGVDVPNANIIVIENAERYGLSALHQLRGRVGRGKGEAYCVLISDHATDAVKKRLSFLCHTNDGFEIAKFDLETRGPGDFFGSRQHGLPTLRIADLMADSRALYAAQKEALALVGADPALRSPGNAGLRRLAEELFSGDTALN
;
A
#
# COMPACT_ATOMS: atom_id res chain seq x y z
N MET A 1 25.52 -22.07 -0.99
CA MET A 1 26.53 -22.26 -2.08
C MET A 1 26.35 -21.14 -3.11
N ASP A 2 27.46 -20.53 -3.58
CA ASP A 2 27.39 -19.48 -4.64
C ASP A 2 26.92 -20.11 -5.97
N ILE A 3 26.04 -19.42 -6.71
CA ILE A 3 25.41 -19.89 -7.94
C ILE A 3 26.41 -20.19 -9.06
N ARG A 4 27.60 -19.56 -9.04
CA ARG A 4 28.67 -19.79 -10.03
C ARG A 4 29.20 -21.23 -10.05
N TYR A 5 29.09 -21.91 -8.91
CA TYR A 5 29.57 -23.31 -8.78
C TYR A 5 28.51 -24.35 -9.14
N LEU A 6 27.29 -23.88 -9.50
CA LEU A 6 26.23 -24.78 -9.94
C LEU A 6 26.52 -25.33 -11.35
N LYS A 7 26.38 -26.63 -11.53
CA LYS A 7 26.60 -27.29 -12.84
C LYS A 7 25.74 -26.67 -13.94
N GLY A 8 26.36 -26.10 -14.97
CA GLY A 8 25.69 -25.43 -16.09
C GLY A 8 25.50 -23.92 -15.91
N VAL A 9 26.06 -23.33 -14.85
CA VAL A 9 26.07 -21.89 -14.61
C VAL A 9 27.52 -21.41 -14.62
N GLY A 10 27.96 -20.79 -15.71
CA GLY A 10 29.27 -20.12 -15.77
C GLY A 10 29.12 -18.63 -15.44
N GLU A 11 30.24 -17.89 -15.36
CA GLU A 11 30.28 -16.47 -14.95
C GLU A 11 29.27 -15.59 -15.69
N LYS A 12 29.20 -15.69 -17.02
CA LYS A 12 28.25 -14.94 -17.85
C LYS A 12 26.79 -15.20 -17.45
N ARG A 13 26.47 -16.47 -17.16
CA ARG A 13 25.12 -16.88 -16.73
C ARG A 13 24.83 -16.46 -15.29
N ALA A 14 25.81 -16.53 -14.39
CA ALA A 14 25.70 -16.05 -13.04
C ALA A 14 25.40 -14.54 -12.99
N ALA A 15 26.09 -13.73 -13.82
CA ALA A 15 25.80 -12.31 -13.95
C ALA A 15 24.36 -12.03 -14.43
N GLN A 16 23.82 -12.86 -15.31
CA GLN A 16 22.42 -12.75 -15.74
C GLN A 16 21.44 -13.14 -14.64
N LEU A 17 21.72 -14.19 -13.87
CA LEU A 17 20.91 -14.63 -12.72
C LEU A 17 20.92 -13.58 -11.60
N THR A 18 22.06 -12.91 -11.39
CA THR A 18 22.15 -11.81 -10.41
C THR A 18 21.19 -10.66 -10.72
N ARG A 19 20.87 -10.40 -12.00
CA ARG A 19 19.84 -9.39 -12.37
C ARG A 19 18.43 -9.78 -11.91
N LEU A 20 18.19 -11.07 -11.67
CA LEU A 20 16.95 -11.60 -11.08
C LEU A 20 17.03 -11.73 -9.55
N GLY A 21 18.10 -11.23 -8.92
CA GLY A 21 18.31 -11.35 -7.48
C GLY A 21 18.88 -12.70 -7.04
N ILE A 22 19.24 -13.60 -7.97
CA ILE A 22 19.71 -14.97 -7.69
C ILE A 22 21.23 -14.96 -7.62
N ARG A 23 21.81 -15.11 -6.44
CA ARG A 23 23.26 -15.14 -6.16
C ARG A 23 23.74 -16.48 -5.59
N THR A 24 22.85 -17.18 -4.90
CA THR A 24 23.12 -18.46 -4.24
C THR A 24 22.17 -19.55 -4.74
N VAL A 25 22.48 -20.79 -4.41
CA VAL A 25 21.59 -21.95 -4.66
C VAL A 25 20.28 -21.78 -3.87
N ASP A 26 20.34 -21.24 -2.67
CA ASP A 26 19.16 -20.99 -1.82
C ASP A 26 18.25 -19.92 -2.42
N ASP A 27 18.84 -18.86 -3.01
CA ASP A 27 18.06 -17.86 -3.76
C ASP A 27 17.35 -18.49 -4.97
N LEU A 28 18.03 -19.43 -5.67
CA LEU A 28 17.46 -20.12 -6.80
C LEU A 28 16.30 -21.05 -6.39
N LEU A 29 16.43 -21.80 -5.30
CA LEU A 29 15.37 -22.63 -4.74
C LEU A 29 14.22 -21.79 -4.16
N GLY A 30 14.49 -20.57 -3.71
CA GLY A 30 13.50 -19.59 -3.29
C GLY A 30 12.93 -18.71 -4.43
N PHE A 31 13.35 -18.94 -5.68
CA PHE A 31 12.85 -18.21 -6.85
C PHE A 31 11.66 -18.96 -7.47
N TYR A 32 10.48 -18.73 -6.93
CA TYR A 32 9.29 -19.50 -7.26
C TYR A 32 8.71 -19.18 -8.65
N PRO A 33 8.07 -20.19 -9.31
CA PRO A 33 7.31 -19.95 -10.54
C PRO A 33 6.14 -18.99 -10.28
N ARG A 34 5.88 -18.12 -11.25
CA ARG A 34 4.72 -17.21 -11.21
C ARG A 34 3.43 -17.87 -11.72
N ASP A 35 3.57 -18.91 -12.55
CA ASP A 35 2.44 -19.60 -13.19
C ASP A 35 2.87 -20.99 -13.64
N TYR A 36 1.91 -21.81 -14.11
CA TYR A 36 2.13 -23.15 -14.65
C TYR A 36 1.37 -23.34 -15.93
N VAL A 37 2.00 -23.97 -16.92
CA VAL A 37 1.33 -24.48 -18.13
C VAL A 37 0.88 -25.89 -17.86
N ASP A 38 -0.43 -26.13 -17.98
CA ASP A 38 -1.07 -27.42 -17.76
C ASP A 38 -1.17 -28.17 -19.08
N TYR A 39 -0.40 -29.23 -19.25
CA TYR A 39 -0.37 -30.10 -20.42
C TYR A 39 -1.26 -31.34 -20.27
N SER A 40 -1.94 -31.53 -19.14
CA SER A 40 -2.76 -32.71 -18.88
C SER A 40 -4.08 -32.73 -19.68
N HIS A 41 -4.56 -31.54 -20.09
CA HIS A 41 -5.83 -31.38 -20.80
C HIS A 41 -5.66 -30.56 -22.08
N PRO A 42 -4.99 -31.13 -23.13
CA PRO A 42 -4.81 -30.42 -24.39
C PRO A 42 -6.13 -30.32 -25.17
N TYR A 43 -6.31 -29.21 -25.84
CA TYR A 43 -7.43 -29.03 -26.77
C TYR A 43 -7.17 -29.78 -28.08
N PRO A 44 -8.21 -30.34 -28.72
CA PRO A 44 -8.14 -30.68 -30.13
C PRO A 44 -8.02 -29.40 -30.96
N VAL A 45 -7.43 -29.51 -32.15
CA VAL A 45 -7.13 -28.33 -33.00
C VAL A 45 -8.38 -27.50 -33.29
N ALA A 46 -9.51 -28.13 -33.65
CA ALA A 46 -10.77 -27.42 -33.93
C ALA A 46 -11.40 -26.79 -32.69
N GLY A 47 -11.19 -27.37 -31.50
CA GLY A 47 -11.73 -26.92 -30.23
C GLY A 47 -10.89 -25.84 -29.51
N ALA A 48 -9.70 -25.55 -30.00
CA ALA A 48 -8.81 -24.57 -29.36
C ALA A 48 -9.35 -23.13 -29.48
N PRO A 49 -9.42 -22.38 -28.35
CA PRO A 49 -9.94 -21.03 -28.35
C PRO A 49 -9.01 -20.05 -29.09
N TYR A 50 -9.60 -19.11 -29.84
CA TYR A 50 -8.84 -18.07 -30.54
C TYR A 50 -8.33 -17.02 -29.61
N ASP A 51 -7.13 -16.48 -29.91
CA ASP A 51 -6.49 -15.39 -29.18
C ASP A 51 -6.20 -15.66 -27.70
N VAL A 52 -6.36 -16.88 -27.23
CA VAL A 52 -6.04 -17.32 -25.88
C VAL A 52 -4.86 -18.30 -25.92
N LYS A 53 -3.94 -18.22 -24.96
CA LYS A 53 -2.87 -19.21 -24.82
C LYS A 53 -3.46 -20.52 -24.32
N CYS A 54 -3.28 -21.57 -25.08
CA CYS A 54 -3.75 -22.92 -24.75
C CYS A 54 -2.75 -23.98 -25.22
N VAL A 55 -2.91 -25.20 -24.73
CA VAL A 55 -2.18 -26.37 -25.19
C VAL A 55 -3.00 -27.09 -26.24
N VAL A 56 -2.42 -27.33 -27.40
CA VAL A 56 -3.06 -28.04 -28.50
C VAL A 56 -2.26 -29.31 -28.79
N ARG A 57 -2.96 -30.44 -28.97
CA ARG A 57 -2.36 -31.73 -29.35
C ARG A 57 -2.43 -31.88 -30.86
N ALA A 58 -1.29 -32.15 -31.50
CA ALA A 58 -1.26 -32.33 -32.95
C ALA A 58 -0.06 -33.16 -33.42
N THR A 59 -0.26 -33.88 -34.53
CA THR A 59 0.77 -34.64 -35.24
C THR A 59 1.39 -33.77 -36.31
N VAL A 60 2.70 -33.78 -36.47
CA VAL A 60 3.41 -33.03 -37.48
C VAL A 60 3.39 -33.78 -38.81
N TYR A 61 2.86 -33.17 -39.84
CA TYR A 61 2.76 -33.79 -41.17
C TYR A 61 3.84 -33.36 -42.15
N GLY A 62 4.38 -32.13 -41.96
CA GLY A 62 5.38 -31.61 -42.88
C GLY A 62 6.17 -30.44 -42.30
N LYS A 63 7.34 -30.19 -42.89
CA LYS A 63 8.23 -29.07 -42.56
C LYS A 63 8.58 -28.30 -43.81
N ASN A 64 8.35 -27.00 -43.81
CA ASN A 64 8.78 -26.12 -44.88
C ASN A 64 10.02 -25.33 -44.40
N GLY A 65 11.14 -25.49 -45.10
CA GLY A 65 12.39 -24.85 -44.78
C GLY A 65 12.28 -23.33 -44.69
N GLY A 66 13.16 -22.73 -43.87
CA GLY A 66 13.10 -21.31 -43.57
C GLY A 66 13.34 -20.41 -44.80
N ALA A 67 12.43 -19.47 -45.02
CA ALA A 67 12.60 -18.36 -45.92
C ALA A 67 13.08 -17.09 -45.20
N ARG A 68 13.99 -16.32 -45.80
CA ARG A 68 14.32 -14.98 -45.33
C ARG A 68 13.24 -13.99 -45.79
N ILE A 69 12.60 -13.32 -44.85
CA ILE A 69 11.62 -12.27 -45.11
C ILE A 69 12.24 -10.88 -45.01
N ARG A 70 11.53 -9.88 -45.56
CA ARG A 70 11.94 -8.46 -45.55
C ARG A 70 12.33 -8.02 -44.12
N GLY A 71 13.53 -7.46 -43.95
CA GLY A 71 14.07 -7.07 -42.64
C GLY A 71 15.01 -8.11 -41.98
N GLY A 72 15.52 -9.11 -42.73
CA GLY A 72 16.55 -10.06 -42.29
C GLY A 72 16.08 -11.15 -41.33
N ARG A 73 14.76 -11.22 -41.05
CA ARG A 73 14.18 -12.26 -40.18
C ARG A 73 14.03 -13.58 -40.90
N GLN A 74 14.37 -14.66 -40.25
CA GLN A 74 14.11 -16.01 -40.74
C GLN A 74 12.72 -16.46 -40.28
N MET A 75 11.92 -16.96 -41.22
CA MET A 75 10.62 -17.56 -40.94
C MET A 75 10.63 -19.02 -41.41
N ALA A 76 10.21 -19.90 -40.53
CA ALA A 76 10.13 -21.32 -40.82
C ALA A 76 8.74 -21.83 -40.44
N LYS A 77 8.14 -22.71 -41.26
CA LYS A 77 6.80 -23.24 -41.03
C LYS A 77 6.81 -24.77 -40.95
N ALA A 78 5.94 -25.28 -40.08
CA ALA A 78 5.56 -26.70 -40.12
C ALA A 78 4.03 -26.82 -40.22
N THR A 79 3.56 -27.88 -40.81
CA THR A 79 2.16 -28.25 -40.85
C THR A 79 1.92 -29.37 -39.86
N ALA A 80 0.96 -29.20 -39.00
CA ALA A 80 0.50 -30.17 -38.03
C ALA A 80 -1.03 -30.26 -38.03
N GLY A 81 -1.60 -31.17 -37.31
CA GLY A 81 -3.04 -31.30 -37.16
C GLY A 81 -3.44 -32.55 -36.40
N ASP A 82 -4.71 -32.69 -36.21
CA ASP A 82 -5.36 -33.87 -35.67
C ASP A 82 -6.57 -34.28 -36.57
N ASP A 83 -7.38 -35.18 -36.13
CA ASP A 83 -8.58 -35.65 -36.89
C ASP A 83 -9.66 -34.55 -37.03
N THR A 84 -9.47 -33.39 -36.31
CA THR A 84 -10.49 -32.33 -36.29
C THR A 84 -10.15 -31.16 -37.20
N ALA A 85 -8.87 -30.77 -37.32
CA ALA A 85 -8.44 -29.67 -38.18
C ALA A 85 -6.89 -29.63 -38.37
N GLY A 86 -6.46 -28.82 -39.37
CA GLY A 86 -5.05 -28.49 -39.60
C GLY A 86 -4.57 -27.30 -38.77
N LEU A 87 -3.29 -27.31 -38.41
CA LEU A 87 -2.60 -26.27 -37.63
C LEU A 87 -1.28 -25.90 -38.32
N ILE A 88 -1.09 -24.61 -38.61
CA ILE A 88 0.17 -24.08 -39.11
C ILE A 88 1.02 -23.64 -37.92
N LEU A 89 2.25 -24.11 -37.85
CA LEU A 89 3.22 -23.71 -36.84
C LEU A 89 4.24 -22.78 -37.50
N THR A 90 4.25 -21.51 -37.11
CA THR A 90 5.15 -20.49 -37.68
C THR A 90 6.20 -20.11 -36.63
N TYR A 91 7.48 -20.28 -36.95
CA TYR A 91 8.61 -19.93 -36.11
C TYR A 91 9.39 -18.77 -36.72
N PHE A 92 9.52 -17.67 -36.01
CA PHE A 92 10.36 -16.54 -36.35
C PHE A 92 11.69 -16.58 -35.60
N ASN A 93 12.80 -16.39 -36.33
CA ASN A 93 14.16 -16.35 -35.79
C ASN A 93 14.55 -17.57 -34.93
N ASN A 94 13.90 -18.70 -35.13
CA ASN A 94 14.16 -19.95 -34.38
C ASN A 94 14.19 -21.17 -35.33
N PRO A 95 15.24 -21.30 -36.17
CA PRO A 95 15.34 -22.43 -37.09
C PRO A 95 15.54 -23.77 -36.37
N TYR A 96 16.06 -23.76 -35.14
CA TYR A 96 16.27 -24.95 -34.36
C TYR A 96 14.96 -25.62 -33.88
N ALA A 97 13.86 -24.85 -33.77
CA ALA A 97 12.57 -25.42 -33.40
C ALA A 97 12.08 -26.45 -34.43
N LEU A 98 12.27 -26.18 -35.72
CA LEU A 98 11.93 -27.12 -36.80
C LEU A 98 12.81 -28.36 -36.82
N GLN A 99 14.08 -28.26 -36.43
CA GLN A 99 14.97 -29.41 -36.40
C GLN A 99 14.55 -30.43 -35.34
N LYS A 100 13.95 -29.99 -34.26
CA LYS A 100 13.46 -30.82 -33.15
C LYS A 100 12.12 -31.53 -33.43
N LEU A 101 11.35 -31.04 -34.40
CA LEU A 101 10.11 -31.69 -34.80
C LEU A 101 10.43 -32.87 -35.70
N GLU A 102 9.72 -33.98 -35.53
CA GLU A 102 9.79 -35.17 -36.36
C GLU A 102 8.46 -35.34 -37.09
N VAL A 103 8.50 -35.57 -38.42
CA VAL A 103 7.30 -35.83 -39.21
C VAL A 103 6.72 -37.17 -38.81
N GLY A 104 5.41 -37.24 -38.65
CA GLY A 104 4.68 -38.43 -38.18
C GLY A 104 4.58 -38.55 -36.66
N ARG A 105 5.23 -37.67 -35.90
CA ARG A 105 5.22 -37.71 -34.45
C ARG A 105 4.23 -36.70 -33.86
N GLU A 106 3.59 -37.07 -32.77
CA GLU A 106 2.64 -36.26 -32.01
C GLU A 106 3.36 -35.42 -30.96
N TYR A 107 2.92 -34.14 -30.84
CA TYR A 107 3.44 -33.18 -29.87
C TYR A 107 2.31 -32.39 -29.23
N LEU A 108 2.61 -31.76 -28.10
CA LEU A 108 1.79 -30.76 -27.44
C LEU A 108 2.40 -29.37 -27.68
N PHE A 109 1.60 -28.49 -28.27
CA PHE A 109 2.01 -27.12 -28.61
C PHE A 109 1.31 -26.15 -27.70
N PHE A 110 2.09 -25.34 -26.96
CA PHE A 110 1.56 -24.27 -26.11
C PHE A 110 1.79 -22.93 -26.80
N GLY A 111 0.73 -22.20 -27.02
CA GLY A 111 0.78 -20.90 -27.64
C GLY A 111 -0.62 -20.31 -27.84
N LYS A 112 -0.66 -19.16 -28.53
CA LYS A 112 -1.89 -18.48 -28.92
C LYS A 112 -2.32 -19.01 -30.29
N VAL A 113 -3.54 -19.50 -30.39
CA VAL A 113 -4.13 -19.90 -31.66
C VAL A 113 -4.72 -18.67 -32.32
N GLY A 114 -4.23 -18.35 -33.52
CA GLY A 114 -4.73 -17.29 -34.38
C GLY A 114 -5.08 -17.82 -35.78
N GLY A 115 -5.06 -16.93 -36.79
CA GLY A 115 -5.42 -17.24 -38.14
C GLY A 115 -6.93 -17.18 -38.44
N THR A 116 -7.37 -17.92 -39.45
CA THR A 116 -8.79 -18.01 -39.82
C THR A 116 -9.38 -19.35 -39.39
N PHE A 117 -10.71 -19.49 -39.47
CA PHE A 117 -11.38 -20.74 -39.13
C PHE A 117 -10.87 -21.94 -39.98
N THR A 118 -10.50 -21.70 -41.24
CA THR A 118 -9.98 -22.70 -42.18
C THR A 118 -8.46 -22.86 -42.13
N ALA A 119 -7.72 -21.89 -41.58
CA ALA A 119 -6.25 -21.89 -41.51
C ALA A 119 -5.80 -21.40 -40.13
N ARG A 120 -5.88 -22.28 -39.15
CA ARG A 120 -5.42 -22.01 -37.76
C ARG A 120 -3.90 -21.95 -37.74
N GLU A 121 -3.36 -21.01 -37.00
CA GLU A 121 -1.93 -20.77 -36.90
C GLU A 121 -1.48 -20.54 -35.45
N MET A 122 -0.33 -21.09 -35.08
CA MET A 122 0.37 -20.75 -33.86
C MET A 122 1.73 -20.13 -34.20
N VAL A 123 2.02 -18.96 -33.63
CA VAL A 123 3.29 -18.26 -33.81
C VAL A 123 4.22 -18.55 -32.63
N ASN A 124 5.43 -19.06 -32.92
CA ASN A 124 6.45 -19.44 -31.93
C ASN A 124 5.90 -20.30 -30.77
N PRO A 125 5.11 -21.36 -31.03
CA PRO A 125 4.63 -22.20 -29.96
C PRO A 125 5.79 -22.91 -29.25
N VAL A 126 5.61 -23.10 -27.92
CA VAL A 126 6.47 -23.99 -27.13
C VAL A 126 6.00 -25.42 -27.37
N MET A 127 6.89 -26.29 -27.78
CA MET A 127 6.56 -27.69 -27.99
C MET A 127 7.05 -28.59 -26.87
N LEU A 128 6.27 -29.61 -26.56
CA LEU A 128 6.63 -30.69 -25.64
C LEU A 128 6.23 -32.04 -26.25
N THR A 129 7.05 -33.07 -26.03
CA THR A 129 6.65 -34.42 -26.45
C THR A 129 5.59 -34.98 -25.50
N VAL A 130 4.77 -35.89 -25.96
CA VAL A 130 3.70 -36.49 -25.17
C VAL A 130 4.26 -37.19 -23.93
N GLU A 131 5.42 -37.88 -24.08
CA GLU A 131 6.10 -38.57 -22.98
C GLU A 131 6.63 -37.59 -21.93
N SER A 132 7.16 -36.44 -22.39
CA SER A 132 7.65 -35.40 -21.48
C SER A 132 6.51 -34.75 -20.71
N ALA A 133 5.38 -34.55 -21.36
CA ALA A 133 4.18 -34.02 -20.72
C ALA A 133 3.58 -35.00 -19.69
N ALA A 134 3.57 -36.31 -20.01
CA ALA A 134 3.12 -37.34 -19.09
C ALA A 134 4.04 -37.42 -17.83
N ALA A 135 5.34 -37.22 -18.00
CA ALA A 135 6.30 -37.18 -16.89
C ALA A 135 6.23 -35.89 -16.04
N SER A 136 5.80 -34.78 -16.64
CA SER A 136 5.68 -33.47 -15.96
C SER A 136 4.52 -32.69 -16.55
N PRO A 137 3.28 -32.97 -16.11
CA PRO A 137 2.09 -32.40 -16.72
C PRO A 137 1.90 -30.90 -16.42
N LEU A 138 2.47 -30.41 -15.34
CA LEU A 138 2.50 -29.01 -14.98
C LEU A 138 3.90 -28.43 -15.13
N VAL A 139 4.11 -27.61 -16.14
CA VAL A 139 5.41 -27.01 -16.44
C VAL A 139 5.50 -25.61 -15.82
N PRO A 140 6.48 -25.34 -14.93
CA PRO A 140 6.59 -24.04 -14.25
C PRO A 140 6.99 -22.93 -15.21
N VAL A 141 6.40 -21.76 -15.02
CA VAL A 141 6.70 -20.51 -15.74
C VAL A 141 7.36 -19.54 -14.78
N TYR A 142 8.65 -19.35 -14.90
CA TYR A 142 9.42 -18.42 -14.08
C TYR A 142 9.39 -16.99 -14.66
N PRO A 143 9.57 -15.95 -13.82
CA PRO A 143 9.93 -14.62 -14.29
C PRO A 143 11.20 -14.66 -15.12
N GLN A 144 11.25 -13.90 -16.23
CA GLN A 144 12.34 -13.97 -17.19
C GLN A 144 13.05 -12.62 -17.31
N THR A 145 14.33 -12.66 -17.71
CA THR A 145 15.10 -11.48 -18.12
C THR A 145 15.83 -11.79 -19.42
N GLU A 146 16.44 -10.78 -20.03
CA GLU A 146 17.19 -10.94 -21.27
C GLU A 146 18.28 -12.02 -21.12
N GLY A 147 18.23 -13.01 -21.99
CA GLY A 147 19.18 -14.14 -22.01
C GLY A 147 18.90 -15.26 -20.99
N VAL A 148 17.84 -15.17 -20.16
CA VAL A 148 17.46 -16.21 -19.19
C VAL A 148 16.01 -16.63 -19.43
N SER A 149 15.82 -17.83 -20.00
CA SER A 149 14.48 -18.39 -20.23
C SER A 149 13.97 -19.20 -19.04
N SER A 150 12.65 -19.37 -18.96
CA SER A 150 12.00 -20.22 -17.95
C SER A 150 12.52 -21.66 -17.98
N ALA A 151 12.74 -22.23 -19.17
CA ALA A 151 13.29 -23.58 -19.34
C ALA A 151 14.72 -23.70 -18.81
N TYR A 152 15.54 -22.66 -18.98
CA TYR A 152 16.89 -22.63 -18.41
C TYR A 152 16.83 -22.56 -16.88
N LEU A 153 15.96 -21.73 -16.31
CA LEU A 153 15.75 -21.66 -14.85
C LEU A 153 15.31 -23.01 -14.29
N ALA A 154 14.35 -23.68 -14.92
CA ALA A 154 13.91 -25.02 -14.51
C ALA A 154 15.06 -26.03 -14.51
N LYS A 155 15.97 -25.95 -15.50
CA LYS A 155 17.18 -26.78 -15.54
C LYS A 155 18.14 -26.47 -14.39
N CYS A 156 18.35 -25.19 -14.10
CA CYS A 156 19.20 -24.75 -12.99
C CYS A 156 18.62 -25.22 -11.63
N VAL A 157 17.31 -25.10 -11.44
CA VAL A 157 16.62 -25.57 -10.22
C VAL A 157 16.80 -27.07 -10.03
N ARG A 158 16.69 -27.89 -11.10
CA ARG A 158 17.00 -29.34 -11.01
C ARG A 158 18.42 -29.60 -10.57
N ALA A 159 19.39 -28.85 -11.11
CA ALA A 159 20.79 -28.97 -10.72
C ALA A 159 20.99 -28.50 -9.25
N ALA A 160 20.23 -27.50 -8.78
CA ALA A 160 20.28 -27.03 -7.40
C ALA A 160 19.81 -28.08 -6.41
N PHE A 161 18.74 -28.81 -6.69
CA PHE A 161 18.28 -29.92 -5.84
C PHE A 161 19.33 -31.05 -5.75
N ALA A 162 20.02 -31.31 -6.85
CA ALA A 162 21.11 -32.32 -6.84
C ALA A 162 22.35 -31.86 -6.04
N ALA A 163 22.57 -30.53 -5.95
CA ALA A 163 23.72 -29.95 -5.25
C ALA A 163 23.43 -29.64 -3.77
N ALA A 164 22.18 -29.55 -3.36
CA ALA A 164 21.74 -29.29 -2.00
C ALA A 164 20.74 -30.36 -1.53
N PRO A 165 21.23 -31.58 -1.22
CA PRO A 165 20.40 -32.72 -0.83
C PRO A 165 19.73 -32.50 0.54
N ASP A 166 20.38 -31.77 1.45
CA ASP A 166 19.91 -31.53 2.81
C ASP A 166 19.26 -30.17 2.94
N ILE A 167 17.95 -30.10 2.69
CA ILE A 167 17.13 -28.91 2.91
C ILE A 167 16.62 -28.93 4.35
N GLU A 168 17.13 -28.01 5.16
CA GLU A 168 16.76 -27.90 6.58
C GLU A 168 15.28 -27.52 6.74
N GLU A 169 14.61 -28.19 7.69
CA GLU A 169 13.24 -27.86 8.08
C GLU A 169 13.26 -26.78 9.18
N PRO A 170 12.86 -25.54 8.87
CA PRO A 170 12.90 -24.44 9.85
C PRO A 170 11.71 -24.41 10.80
N LEU A 171 10.58 -25.06 10.45
CA LEU A 171 9.39 -25.06 11.28
C LEU A 171 9.44 -26.17 12.32
N PRO A 172 9.04 -25.89 13.59
CA PRO A 172 8.81 -26.92 14.58
C PRO A 172 7.78 -27.96 14.11
N ALA A 173 8.02 -29.24 14.42
CA ALA A 173 7.13 -30.35 14.02
C ALA A 173 5.67 -30.13 14.48
N ALA A 174 5.47 -29.56 15.66
CA ALA A 174 4.15 -29.25 16.19
C ALA A 174 3.34 -28.27 15.29
N LEU A 175 3.99 -27.31 14.64
CA LEU A 175 3.33 -26.40 13.68
C LEU A 175 2.99 -27.10 12.37
N ILE A 176 3.89 -27.95 11.88
CA ILE A 176 3.67 -28.77 10.68
C ILE A 176 2.42 -29.63 10.86
N GLU A 177 2.34 -30.35 11.96
CA GLU A 177 1.21 -31.20 12.30
C GLU A 177 -0.10 -30.42 12.49
N LYS A 178 -0.06 -29.36 13.30
CA LYS A 178 -1.22 -28.50 13.63
C LYS A 178 -1.88 -27.92 12.38
N TYR A 179 -1.10 -27.44 11.44
CA TYR A 179 -1.58 -26.82 10.19
C TYR A 179 -1.60 -27.78 9.00
N ARG A 180 -1.27 -29.05 9.22
CA ARG A 180 -1.22 -30.10 8.16
C ARG A 180 -0.41 -29.62 6.96
N LEU A 181 0.80 -29.15 7.22
CA LEU A 181 1.74 -28.67 6.21
C LEU A 181 2.63 -29.83 5.74
N CYS A 182 3.10 -29.74 4.50
CA CYS A 182 4.19 -30.60 4.05
C CYS A 182 5.56 -30.09 4.54
N GLY A 183 6.57 -30.93 4.55
CA GLY A 183 7.94 -30.54 4.90
C GLY A 183 8.52 -29.54 3.88
N LYS A 184 9.59 -28.82 4.29
CA LYS A 184 10.24 -27.79 3.44
C LYS A 184 10.77 -28.36 2.12
N ALA A 185 11.50 -29.47 2.18
CA ALA A 185 12.05 -30.12 0.98
C ALA A 185 10.95 -30.57 0.01
N GLU A 186 9.88 -31.16 0.54
CA GLU A 186 8.71 -31.58 -0.24
C GLU A 186 8.00 -30.38 -0.87
N ALA A 187 7.82 -29.27 -0.13
CA ALA A 187 7.20 -28.05 -0.63
C ALA A 187 8.00 -27.44 -1.79
N LEU A 188 9.34 -27.37 -1.64
CA LEU A 188 10.21 -26.88 -2.70
C LEU A 188 10.18 -27.79 -3.94
N GLN A 189 10.15 -29.09 -3.77
CA GLN A 189 10.02 -30.01 -4.89
C GLN A 189 8.68 -29.85 -5.59
N LYS A 190 7.58 -29.79 -4.85
CA LYS A 190 6.24 -29.64 -5.39
C LYS A 190 5.98 -28.27 -6.04
N ILE A 191 6.58 -27.18 -5.57
CA ILE A 191 6.42 -25.87 -6.19
C ILE A 191 7.17 -25.77 -7.52
N HIS A 192 8.32 -26.43 -7.64
CA HIS A 192 9.16 -26.38 -8.85
C HIS A 192 8.83 -27.49 -9.87
N PHE A 193 8.38 -28.66 -9.41
CA PHE A 193 8.10 -29.84 -10.24
C PHE A 193 6.80 -30.53 -9.82
N PRO A 194 5.66 -29.81 -9.86
CA PRO A 194 4.38 -30.39 -9.46
C PRO A 194 3.90 -31.46 -10.43
N GLN A 195 3.26 -32.50 -9.90
CA GLN A 195 2.57 -33.51 -10.69
C GLN A 195 1.07 -33.21 -10.82
N SER A 196 0.54 -32.38 -9.92
CA SER A 196 -0.86 -32.01 -9.89
C SER A 196 -1.05 -30.57 -9.38
N ARG A 197 -2.25 -30.01 -9.64
CA ARG A 197 -2.62 -28.71 -9.03
C ARG A 197 -2.71 -28.79 -7.50
N GLN A 198 -2.97 -29.99 -6.95
CA GLN A 198 -2.96 -30.21 -5.50
C GLN A 198 -1.56 -30.07 -4.91
N ASP A 199 -0.53 -30.54 -5.63
CA ASP A 199 0.87 -30.33 -5.21
C ASP A 199 1.24 -28.85 -5.14
N VAL A 200 0.83 -28.07 -6.14
CA VAL A 200 1.04 -26.60 -6.15
C VAL A 200 0.34 -25.96 -4.94
N GLN A 201 -0.89 -26.36 -4.65
CA GLN A 201 -1.64 -25.81 -3.52
C GLN A 201 -1.01 -26.18 -2.17
N ALA A 202 -0.58 -27.43 -1.99
CA ALA A 202 0.09 -27.90 -0.78
C ALA A 202 1.42 -27.15 -0.56
N ALA A 203 2.24 -27.04 -1.62
CA ALA A 203 3.50 -26.30 -1.58
C ALA A 203 3.29 -24.82 -1.27
N ARG A 204 2.37 -24.14 -1.98
CA ARG A 204 2.06 -22.73 -1.72
C ARG A 204 1.59 -22.51 -0.28
N ARG A 205 0.68 -23.35 0.22
CA ARG A 205 0.18 -23.24 1.60
C ARG A 205 1.33 -23.31 2.62
N ARG A 206 2.28 -24.22 2.42
CA ARG A 206 3.46 -24.38 3.30
C ARG A 206 4.38 -23.16 3.23
N LEU A 207 4.75 -22.74 2.01
CA LEU A 207 5.71 -21.66 1.79
C LEU A 207 5.14 -20.30 2.20
N ILE A 208 3.85 -20.04 1.94
CA ILE A 208 3.15 -18.84 2.38
C ILE A 208 3.10 -18.76 3.91
N PHE A 209 2.74 -19.86 4.58
CA PHE A 209 2.69 -19.87 6.06
C PHE A 209 4.07 -19.60 6.66
N GLU A 210 5.13 -20.21 6.14
CA GLU A 210 6.49 -19.98 6.57
C GLU A 210 6.93 -18.53 6.41
N GLU A 211 6.72 -17.96 5.22
CA GLU A 211 7.13 -16.58 4.93
C GLU A 211 6.38 -15.58 5.81
N LEU A 212 5.07 -15.77 6.03
CA LEU A 212 4.27 -14.92 6.90
C LEU A 212 4.63 -15.10 8.38
N LEU A 213 4.98 -16.30 8.80
CA LEU A 213 5.45 -16.54 10.17
C LEU A 213 6.82 -15.87 10.41
N ALA A 214 7.75 -15.99 9.46
CA ALA A 214 9.04 -15.32 9.52
C ALA A 214 8.88 -13.79 9.59
N LEU A 215 7.96 -13.23 8.80
CA LEU A 215 7.62 -11.81 8.83
C LEU A 215 7.11 -11.37 10.22
N GLN A 216 6.15 -12.11 10.77
CA GLN A 216 5.58 -11.79 12.08
C GLN A 216 6.60 -11.90 13.22
N LEU A 217 7.43 -12.94 13.18
CA LEU A 217 8.51 -13.13 14.15
C LEU A 217 9.54 -12.01 14.09
N GLY A 218 9.97 -11.61 12.87
CA GLY A 218 10.91 -10.51 12.68
C GLY A 218 10.37 -9.19 13.23
N LEU A 219 9.11 -8.85 12.93
CA LEU A 219 8.44 -7.67 13.48
C LEU A 219 8.36 -7.68 15.01
N LEU A 220 8.02 -8.84 15.61
CA LEU A 220 7.96 -8.98 17.07
C LEU A 220 9.34 -8.88 17.73
N LEU A 221 10.38 -9.41 17.09
CA LEU A 221 11.76 -9.30 17.60
C LEU A 221 12.28 -7.86 17.54
N LEU A 222 11.97 -7.13 16.45
CA LEU A 222 12.28 -5.69 16.32
C LEU A 222 11.58 -4.90 17.41
N ARG A 223 10.27 -5.10 17.58
CA ARG A 223 9.47 -4.44 18.63
C ARG A 223 10.05 -4.66 20.03
N ARG A 224 10.57 -5.85 20.31
CA ARG A 224 11.20 -6.14 21.61
C ARG A 224 12.53 -5.42 21.80
N ARG A 225 13.32 -5.21 20.77
CA ARG A 225 14.53 -4.40 20.85
C ARG A 225 14.19 -2.96 21.21
N GLU A 226 13.15 -2.40 20.62
CA GLU A 226 12.67 -1.05 20.94
C GLU A 226 12.06 -0.99 22.37
N ALA A 227 11.31 -2.01 22.79
CA ALA A 227 10.76 -2.10 24.13
C ALA A 227 11.80 -2.31 25.25
N ALA A 228 13.06 -2.57 24.92
CA ALA A 228 14.15 -2.60 25.91
C ALA A 228 14.54 -1.19 26.42
N HIS A 229 14.09 -0.14 25.74
CA HIS A 229 14.25 1.24 26.20
C HIS A 229 13.23 1.57 27.30
N THR A 230 13.67 2.30 28.30
CA THR A 230 12.79 2.75 29.39
C THR A 230 12.16 4.07 29.00
N GLY A 231 10.85 4.11 28.86
CA GLY A 231 10.09 5.35 28.65
C GLY A 231 9.88 6.12 29.96
N ALA A 232 9.23 7.26 29.86
CA ALA A 232 8.85 8.10 30.99
C ALA A 232 7.45 7.70 31.50
N PRO A 233 7.29 6.81 32.49
CA PRO A 233 5.97 6.39 32.94
C PRO A 233 5.22 7.58 33.54
N MET A 234 4.03 7.82 33.03
CA MET A 234 3.16 8.90 33.50
C MET A 234 2.22 8.42 34.58
N ARG A 235 1.83 9.31 35.49
CA ARG A 235 0.85 9.01 36.50
C ARG A 235 -0.52 8.75 35.89
N PRO A 236 -1.34 7.84 36.43
CA PRO A 236 -2.72 7.70 35.99
C PRO A 236 -3.43 9.05 36.07
N ALA A 237 -3.95 9.55 34.96
CA ALA A 237 -4.67 10.81 34.90
C ALA A 237 -6.19 10.56 34.93
N ASP A 238 -6.91 11.33 35.75
CA ASP A 238 -8.36 11.39 35.63
C ASP A 238 -8.75 12.28 34.46
N LEU A 239 -9.40 11.69 33.45
CA LEU A 239 -9.90 12.42 32.27
C LEU A 239 -11.26 13.09 32.52
N SER A 240 -11.88 12.96 33.70
CA SER A 240 -13.20 13.57 33.98
C SER A 240 -13.20 15.08 33.77
N PRO A 241 -12.19 15.86 34.24
CA PRO A 241 -12.13 17.29 33.99
C PRO A 241 -12.01 17.62 32.49
N PHE A 242 -11.24 16.83 31.74
CA PHE A 242 -11.10 17.01 30.29
C PHE A 242 -12.42 16.75 29.56
N TRP A 243 -13.10 15.63 29.87
CA TRP A 243 -14.38 15.31 29.22
C TRP A 243 -15.49 16.30 29.56
N ASN A 244 -15.51 16.82 30.80
CA ASN A 244 -16.51 17.78 31.25
C ASN A 244 -16.32 19.18 30.63
N ALA A 245 -15.10 19.53 30.23
CA ALA A 245 -14.80 20.80 29.56
C ALA A 245 -15.21 20.82 28.08
N LEU A 246 -15.57 19.67 27.49
CA LEU A 246 -15.95 19.61 26.09
C LEU A 246 -17.35 20.17 25.83
N PRO A 247 -17.58 20.95 24.75
CA PRO A 247 -18.89 21.44 24.35
C PRO A 247 -19.79 20.37 23.71
N PHE A 248 -19.33 19.11 23.62
CA PHE A 248 -20.03 17.99 23.01
C PHE A 248 -19.71 16.67 23.72
N THR A 249 -20.53 15.66 23.49
CA THR A 249 -20.31 14.31 24.07
C THR A 249 -19.36 13.51 23.16
N PRO A 250 -18.24 13.00 23.68
CA PRO A 250 -17.36 12.13 22.93
C PRO A 250 -18.00 10.77 22.65
N THR A 251 -17.64 10.16 21.50
CA THR A 251 -18.11 8.81 21.13
C THR A 251 -17.51 7.72 22.02
N GLY A 252 -18.15 6.55 22.03
CA GLY A 252 -17.60 5.37 22.71
C GLY A 252 -16.21 4.99 22.22
N ALA A 253 -15.99 5.05 20.90
CA ALA A 253 -14.69 4.78 20.28
C ALA A 253 -13.60 5.76 20.72
N GLN A 254 -13.93 7.05 20.83
CA GLN A 254 -12.98 8.07 21.31
C GLN A 254 -12.59 7.85 22.77
N ARG A 255 -13.56 7.51 23.66
CA ARG A 255 -13.29 7.19 25.05
C ARG A 255 -12.44 5.94 25.20
N ARG A 256 -12.74 4.88 24.46
CA ARG A 256 -11.98 3.62 24.42
C ARG A 256 -10.53 3.88 23.99
N ALA A 257 -10.32 4.57 22.86
CA ALA A 257 -8.98 4.88 22.37
C ALA A 257 -8.16 5.75 23.33
N ALA A 258 -8.79 6.73 24.00
CA ALA A 258 -8.14 7.53 25.04
C ALA A 258 -7.70 6.66 26.21
N GLN A 259 -8.53 5.72 26.69
CA GLN A 259 -8.20 4.80 27.76
C GLN A 259 -7.03 3.89 27.39
N GLU A 260 -6.98 3.37 26.15
CA GLU A 260 -5.86 2.58 25.63
C GLU A 260 -4.54 3.37 25.66
N ILE A 261 -4.58 4.64 25.23
CA ILE A 261 -3.43 5.54 25.27
C ILE A 261 -2.98 5.78 26.70
N LEU A 262 -3.90 6.10 27.63
CA LEU A 262 -3.57 6.31 29.04
C LEU A 262 -2.94 5.07 29.70
N ALA A 263 -3.47 3.90 29.38
CA ALA A 263 -2.89 2.65 29.87
C ALA A 263 -1.44 2.45 29.39
N ASP A 264 -1.15 2.86 28.16
CA ASP A 264 0.21 2.79 27.62
C ASP A 264 1.13 3.86 28.20
N LEU A 265 0.66 5.09 28.39
CA LEU A 265 1.42 6.16 29.00
C LEU A 265 1.88 5.82 30.44
N GLY A 266 1.13 4.99 31.14
CA GLY A 266 1.48 4.49 32.47
C GLY A 266 2.56 3.41 32.51
N LYS A 267 2.92 2.83 31.35
CA LYS A 267 3.93 1.76 31.27
C LYS A 267 5.35 2.30 31.34
N LYS A 268 6.29 1.48 31.79
CA LYS A 268 7.72 1.79 31.75
C LYS A 268 8.30 1.72 30.32
N THR A 269 7.63 1.00 29.43
CA THR A 269 8.01 0.90 28.02
C THR A 269 7.41 2.06 27.22
N PRO A 270 8.15 2.71 26.32
CA PRO A 270 7.59 3.77 25.49
C PRO A 270 6.38 3.26 24.70
N MET A 271 5.30 4.04 24.71
CA MET A 271 4.16 3.76 23.82
C MET A 271 4.58 4.01 22.37
N ASN A 272 4.23 3.10 21.48
CA ASN A 272 4.31 3.30 20.04
C ASN A 272 2.97 2.88 19.43
N ARG A 273 2.04 3.84 19.22
CA ARG A 273 0.64 3.56 18.91
C ARG A 273 0.15 4.31 17.68
N LEU A 274 -0.59 3.60 16.80
CA LEU A 274 -1.32 4.15 15.67
C LEU A 274 -2.78 4.39 16.08
N LEU A 275 -3.22 5.64 15.99
CA LEU A 275 -4.62 6.04 16.10
C LEU A 275 -5.21 6.17 14.70
N GLN A 276 -6.06 5.24 14.34
CA GLN A 276 -6.67 5.14 13.03
C GLN A 276 -8.15 5.49 13.09
N GLY A 277 -8.63 6.22 12.11
CA GLY A 277 -10.04 6.57 12.00
C GLY A 277 -10.31 7.40 10.76
N ASP A 278 -11.54 7.38 10.32
CA ASP A 278 -11.97 8.14 9.14
C ASP A 278 -11.75 9.66 9.28
N VAL A 279 -11.82 10.38 8.18
CA VAL A 279 -11.75 11.83 8.17
C VAL A 279 -12.87 12.39 9.06
N GLY A 280 -12.50 13.21 10.06
CA GLY A 280 -13.47 13.80 11.00
C GLY A 280 -13.97 12.86 12.10
N SER A 281 -13.35 11.69 12.35
CA SER A 281 -13.65 10.80 13.49
C SER A 281 -13.22 11.37 14.85
N GLY A 282 -12.51 12.51 14.86
CA GLY A 282 -12.06 13.16 16.09
C GLY A 282 -10.74 12.67 16.66
N LYS A 283 -9.80 12.22 15.81
CA LYS A 283 -8.44 11.81 16.21
C LYS A 283 -7.72 12.87 17.05
N THR A 284 -7.85 14.14 16.68
CA THR A 284 -7.25 15.28 17.41
C THR A 284 -7.77 15.38 18.85
N LEU A 285 -9.04 15.05 19.09
CA LEU A 285 -9.61 15.02 20.44
C LEU A 285 -8.96 13.94 21.32
N VAL A 286 -8.73 12.76 20.74
CA VAL A 286 -8.08 11.67 21.45
C VAL A 286 -6.60 11.99 21.74
N ALA A 287 -5.92 12.65 20.79
CA ALA A 287 -4.56 13.16 21.01
C ALA A 287 -4.54 14.23 22.12
N ALA A 288 -5.54 15.12 22.18
CA ALA A 288 -5.67 16.11 23.24
C ALA A 288 -5.83 15.49 24.63
N ALA A 289 -6.56 14.36 24.75
CA ALA A 289 -6.65 13.60 25.99
C ALA A 289 -5.27 13.07 26.46
N GLY A 290 -4.46 12.58 25.52
CA GLY A 290 -3.07 12.18 25.78
C GLY A 290 -2.17 13.35 26.21
N VAL A 291 -2.31 14.50 25.56
CA VAL A 291 -1.60 15.75 25.92
C VAL A 291 -1.97 16.19 27.32
N TYR A 292 -3.27 16.15 27.67
CA TYR A 292 -3.76 16.48 29.00
C TYR A 292 -3.13 15.56 30.06
N ALA A 293 -3.08 14.24 29.81
CA ALA A 293 -2.48 13.28 30.73
C ALA A 293 -0.95 13.51 30.92
N ALA A 294 -0.25 13.83 29.84
CA ALA A 294 1.17 14.17 29.89
C ALA A 294 1.42 15.43 30.71
N ALA A 295 0.63 16.49 30.51
CA ALA A 295 0.71 17.74 31.26
C ALA A 295 0.44 17.54 32.75
N GLN A 296 -0.57 16.72 33.12
CA GLN A 296 -0.84 16.35 34.52
C GLN A 296 0.32 15.60 35.20
N SER A 297 1.15 14.94 34.41
CA SER A 297 2.35 14.25 34.85
C SER A 297 3.61 15.13 34.85
N GLY A 298 3.49 16.41 34.46
CA GLY A 298 4.58 17.39 34.36
C GLY A 298 5.47 17.16 33.15
N TYR A 299 4.97 16.53 32.08
CA TYR A 299 5.68 16.38 30.82
C TYR A 299 5.14 17.32 29.73
N GLN A 300 6.04 17.73 28.86
CA GLN A 300 5.68 18.45 27.63
C GLN A 300 5.26 17.47 26.56
N SER A 301 4.42 17.96 25.67
CA SER A 301 3.98 17.24 24.47
C SER A 301 4.35 18.00 23.18
N VAL A 302 4.53 17.27 22.08
CA VAL A 302 4.71 17.87 20.76
C VAL A 302 3.72 17.24 19.77
N LEU A 303 3.06 18.07 18.96
CA LEU A 303 2.25 17.60 17.83
C LEU A 303 2.85 18.11 16.53
N MET A 304 3.21 17.18 15.65
CA MET A 304 3.80 17.48 14.35
C MET A 304 2.76 17.30 13.24
N ALA A 305 2.55 18.36 12.47
CA ALA A 305 1.66 18.39 11.32
C ALA A 305 2.47 18.53 10.01
N PRO A 306 1.97 17.99 8.87
CA PRO A 306 2.70 17.99 7.61
C PRO A 306 2.85 19.37 6.95
N THR A 307 1.97 20.33 7.27
CA THR A 307 1.97 21.66 6.69
C THR A 307 1.74 22.74 7.75
N GLU A 308 2.18 23.97 7.46
CA GLU A 308 2.01 25.11 8.36
C GLU A 308 0.53 25.46 8.62
N ILE A 309 -0.31 25.32 7.60
CA ILE A 309 -1.76 25.57 7.71
C ILE A 309 -2.40 24.59 8.69
N LEU A 310 -2.08 23.31 8.59
CA LEU A 310 -2.56 22.30 9.54
C LEU A 310 -1.99 22.50 10.94
N ALA A 311 -0.72 22.86 11.06
CA ALA A 311 -0.13 23.16 12.35
C ALA A 311 -0.86 24.32 13.03
N ALA A 312 -1.13 25.39 12.31
CA ALA A 312 -1.89 26.54 12.84
C ALA A 312 -3.34 26.14 13.24
N GLN A 313 -4.01 25.34 12.42
CA GLN A 313 -5.37 24.85 12.72
C GLN A 313 -5.38 23.92 13.95
N HIS A 314 -4.39 23.00 14.07
CA HIS A 314 -4.27 22.16 15.25
C HIS A 314 -3.97 22.99 16.50
N ALA A 315 -3.06 23.99 16.40
CA ALA A 315 -2.76 24.89 17.52
C ALA A 315 -4.01 25.62 18.01
N ASP A 316 -4.77 26.25 17.10
CA ASP A 316 -6.02 26.95 17.44
C ASP A 316 -7.09 26.02 18.05
N THR A 317 -7.23 24.81 17.50
CA THR A 317 -8.21 23.84 17.99
C THR A 317 -7.81 23.31 19.37
N LEU A 318 -6.54 22.97 19.55
CA LEU A 318 -6.02 22.42 20.81
C LEU A 318 -5.95 23.49 21.91
N ASP A 319 -5.62 24.71 21.54
CA ASP A 319 -5.65 25.84 22.48
C ASP A 319 -7.07 26.05 23.05
N ARG A 320 -8.09 26.10 22.18
CA ARG A 320 -9.49 26.20 22.63
C ARG A 320 -9.95 25.07 23.52
N LEU A 321 -9.45 23.84 23.30
CA LEU A 321 -9.81 22.68 24.11
C LEU A 321 -9.03 22.58 25.42
N LEU A 322 -7.77 23.03 25.45
CA LEU A 322 -6.83 22.78 26.54
C LEU A 322 -6.57 24.01 27.42
N ALA A 323 -6.72 25.25 26.90
CA ALA A 323 -6.53 26.46 27.67
C ALA A 323 -7.47 26.55 28.91
N PRO A 324 -8.76 26.12 28.84
CA PRO A 324 -9.62 26.07 30.03
C PRO A 324 -9.12 25.15 31.14
N LEU A 325 -8.22 24.21 30.79
CA LEU A 325 -7.59 23.24 31.69
C LEU A 325 -6.19 23.68 32.14
N GLY A 326 -5.78 24.92 31.83
CA GLY A 326 -4.51 25.49 32.22
C GLY A 326 -3.31 25.01 31.37
N ILE A 327 -3.54 24.42 30.21
CA ILE A 327 -2.47 23.93 29.32
C ILE A 327 -2.22 24.96 28.23
N ARG A 328 -0.97 25.42 28.11
CA ARG A 328 -0.54 26.43 27.14
C ARG A 328 -0.01 25.77 25.87
N VAL A 329 -0.46 26.29 24.72
CA VAL A 329 -0.09 25.80 23.40
C VAL A 329 0.81 26.80 22.70
N ALA A 330 1.94 26.37 22.14
CA ALA A 330 2.81 27.17 21.32
C ALA A 330 2.85 26.65 19.88
N LEU A 331 2.82 27.57 18.91
CA LEU A 331 2.98 27.26 17.49
C LEU A 331 4.42 27.51 17.05
N LEU A 332 5.06 26.49 16.43
CA LEU A 332 6.42 26.58 15.91
C LEU A 332 6.49 26.09 14.45
N THR A 333 6.47 27.01 13.50
CA THR A 333 6.52 26.74 12.05
C THR A 333 7.68 27.53 11.40
N GLY A 334 7.96 27.28 10.13
CA GLY A 334 8.95 28.01 9.35
C GLY A 334 8.60 29.50 9.15
N SER A 335 7.32 29.87 9.21
CA SER A 335 6.84 31.26 9.12
C SER A 335 7.06 32.05 10.41
N VAL A 336 7.22 31.40 11.57
CA VAL A 336 7.54 32.08 12.84
C VAL A 336 9.01 32.49 12.83
N LYS A 337 9.28 33.82 12.79
CA LYS A 337 10.63 34.38 12.66
C LYS A 337 10.96 35.39 13.77
N GLY A 338 12.24 35.77 13.85
CA GLY A 338 12.69 36.86 14.68
C GLY A 338 12.49 36.69 16.18
N ALA A 339 11.98 37.74 16.83
CA ALA A 339 11.75 37.76 18.28
C ALA A 339 10.70 36.73 18.73
N ALA A 340 9.63 36.52 17.96
CA ALA A 340 8.62 35.55 18.29
C ALA A 340 9.16 34.10 18.33
N LYS A 341 10.01 33.75 17.38
CA LYS A 341 10.69 32.44 17.38
C LYS A 341 11.58 32.27 18.61
N LYS A 342 12.39 33.30 18.93
CA LYS A 342 13.27 33.26 20.11
C LYS A 342 12.48 33.15 21.41
N ALA A 343 11.36 33.87 21.53
CA ALA A 343 10.44 33.76 22.68
C ALA A 343 9.85 32.38 22.83
N ALA A 344 9.33 31.80 21.75
CA ALA A 344 8.78 30.45 21.75
C ALA A 344 9.83 29.41 22.16
N LEU A 345 11.04 29.47 21.58
CA LEU A 345 12.14 28.56 21.92
C LEU A 345 12.51 28.64 23.40
N ARG A 346 12.59 29.87 23.98
CA ARG A 346 12.85 30.04 25.41
C ARG A 346 11.77 29.47 26.29
N ALA A 347 10.50 29.72 25.97
CA ALA A 347 9.38 29.19 26.71
C ALA A 347 9.31 27.64 26.65
N ILE A 348 9.65 27.03 25.51
CA ILE A 348 9.75 25.57 25.35
C ILE A 348 10.86 25.02 26.25
N ALA A 349 12.06 25.61 26.19
CA ALA A 349 13.22 25.17 26.96
C ALA A 349 13.05 25.40 28.48
N ALA A 350 12.29 26.42 28.88
CA ALA A 350 11.96 26.68 30.28
C ALA A 350 10.81 25.79 30.82
N GLY A 351 10.13 24.99 29.94
CA GLY A 351 8.97 24.19 30.35
C GLY A 351 7.70 25.02 30.64
N GLU A 352 7.67 26.27 30.15
CA GLU A 352 6.52 27.15 30.33
C GLU A 352 5.35 26.82 29.40
N VAL A 353 5.56 25.94 28.41
CA VAL A 353 4.57 25.49 27.43
C VAL A 353 4.44 24.00 27.53
N GLU A 354 3.22 23.52 27.72
CA GLU A 354 2.91 22.09 27.85
C GLU A 354 2.73 21.39 26.51
N LEU A 355 2.28 22.12 25.47
CA LEU A 355 2.10 21.57 24.11
C LEU A 355 2.77 22.47 23.06
N VAL A 356 3.64 21.89 22.24
CA VAL A 356 4.18 22.51 21.07
C VAL A 356 3.56 21.90 19.82
N VAL A 357 2.93 22.74 18.99
CA VAL A 357 2.37 22.32 17.69
C VAL A 357 3.27 22.91 16.59
N GLY A 358 3.68 22.10 15.61
CA GLY A 358 4.48 22.64 14.53
C GLY A 358 4.66 21.67 13.34
N THR A 359 5.50 22.11 12.40
CA THR A 359 5.91 21.27 11.26
C THR A 359 7.26 20.61 11.56
N HIS A 360 7.98 20.16 10.53
CA HIS A 360 9.37 19.69 10.68
C HIS A 360 10.30 20.69 11.41
N ALA A 361 9.89 21.94 11.55
CA ALA A 361 10.64 22.96 12.31
C ALA A 361 10.89 22.55 13.78
N VAL A 362 10.01 21.73 14.38
CA VAL A 362 10.16 21.22 15.75
C VAL A 362 11.31 20.22 15.89
N LEU A 363 11.75 19.61 14.76
CA LEU A 363 12.87 18.67 14.71
C LEU A 363 14.23 19.36 14.63
N SER A 364 14.28 20.68 14.39
CA SER A 364 15.53 21.41 14.23
C SER A 364 16.39 21.35 15.51
N ALA A 365 17.72 21.33 15.36
CA ALA A 365 18.66 21.18 16.48
C ALA A 365 18.49 22.22 17.59
N GLY A 366 18.05 23.45 17.24
CA GLY A 366 17.84 24.54 18.21
C GLY A 366 16.51 24.44 19.00
N VAL A 367 15.70 23.40 18.85
CA VAL A 367 14.51 23.18 19.67
C VAL A 367 14.87 22.20 20.78
N GLU A 368 14.91 22.67 22.00
CA GLU A 368 15.18 21.87 23.20
C GLU A 368 13.94 21.89 24.09
N PHE A 369 13.50 20.69 24.53
CA PHE A 369 12.39 20.54 25.47
C PHE A 369 12.96 20.37 26.88
N ALA A 370 12.33 21.01 27.86
CA ALA A 370 12.69 20.79 29.25
C ALA A 370 12.39 19.35 29.68
N ARG A 371 11.25 18.79 29.23
CA ARG A 371 10.80 17.46 29.65
C ARG A 371 9.78 16.87 28.66
N LEU A 372 10.21 16.55 27.44
CA LEU A 372 9.31 15.94 26.43
C LEU A 372 8.98 14.49 26.83
N GLY A 373 7.69 14.17 27.01
CA GLY A 373 7.23 12.82 27.32
C GLY A 373 6.25 12.23 26.31
N PHE A 374 5.57 13.07 25.52
CA PHE A 374 4.56 12.62 24.57
C PHE A 374 4.71 13.32 23.21
N ALA A 375 4.77 12.52 22.15
CA ALA A 375 4.91 13.01 20.78
C ALA A 375 3.77 12.49 19.91
N VAL A 376 3.15 13.38 19.16
CA VAL A 376 2.05 13.08 18.23
C VAL A 376 2.47 13.46 16.82
N THR A 377 2.24 12.57 15.86
CA THR A 377 2.43 12.85 14.43
C THR A 377 1.11 12.70 13.69
N ASP A 378 0.71 13.70 12.91
CA ASP A 378 -0.49 13.65 12.08
C ASP A 378 -0.15 13.31 10.63
N GLU A 379 -1.00 12.50 9.94
CA GLU A 379 -0.84 12.08 8.55
C GLU A 379 0.48 11.31 8.30
N GLN A 380 0.62 10.15 8.91
CA GLN A 380 1.84 9.31 8.90
C GLN A 380 2.47 9.10 7.51
N HIS A 381 1.67 8.93 6.45
CA HIS A 381 2.17 8.65 5.09
C HIS A 381 3.04 9.79 4.51
N ARG A 382 3.03 10.97 5.13
CA ARG A 382 3.85 12.12 4.75
C ARG A 382 5.13 12.26 5.60
N PHE A 383 5.29 11.43 6.65
CA PHE A 383 6.47 11.42 7.52
C PHE A 383 7.25 10.11 7.39
N GLY A 384 8.50 10.18 6.94
CA GLY A 384 9.39 9.02 6.84
C GLY A 384 9.85 8.48 8.21
N VAL A 385 10.33 7.23 8.24
CA VAL A 385 10.91 6.57 9.42
C VAL A 385 12.00 7.45 10.07
N ARG A 386 12.84 8.12 9.26
CA ARG A 386 13.91 9.03 9.73
C ARG A 386 13.39 10.19 10.59
N GLN A 387 12.21 10.75 10.27
CA GLN A 387 11.64 11.87 11.02
C GLN A 387 11.11 11.41 12.39
N ARG A 388 10.54 10.20 12.47
CA ARG A 388 10.13 9.59 13.73
C ARG A 388 11.34 9.34 14.64
N SER A 389 12.41 8.78 14.08
CA SER A 389 13.67 8.58 14.82
C SER A 389 14.27 9.90 15.34
N LEU A 390 14.20 10.98 14.55
CA LEU A 390 14.65 12.31 14.97
C LEU A 390 13.78 12.88 16.09
N LEU A 391 12.47 12.61 16.07
CA LEU A 391 11.55 13.03 17.13
C LEU A 391 11.81 12.25 18.42
N ALA A 392 12.02 10.93 18.31
CA ALA A 392 12.41 10.08 19.41
C ALA A 392 13.75 10.52 20.04
N ALA A 393 14.70 11.00 19.22
CA ALA A 393 16.00 11.52 19.68
C ALA A 393 15.93 12.88 20.38
N LYS A 394 14.77 13.58 20.38
CA LYS A 394 14.58 14.86 21.11
C LYS A 394 14.37 14.68 22.62
N ALA A 395 14.13 13.46 23.06
CA ALA A 395 14.02 13.11 24.47
C ALA A 395 14.50 11.67 24.70
N ASP A 396 14.59 11.25 25.94
CA ASP A 396 14.93 9.87 26.30
C ASP A 396 13.69 8.99 26.12
N HIS A 397 13.44 8.55 24.86
CA HIS A 397 12.35 7.69 24.44
C HIS A 397 10.93 8.16 24.81
N PRO A 398 10.40 9.27 24.25
CA PRO A 398 9.05 9.73 24.51
C PRO A 398 8.00 8.75 23.98
N HIS A 399 6.83 8.73 24.60
CA HIS A 399 5.67 8.00 24.07
C HIS A 399 5.25 8.60 22.72
N LEU A 400 5.06 7.75 21.70
CA LEU A 400 4.71 8.16 20.34
C LEU A 400 3.28 7.74 19.98
N LEU A 401 2.48 8.72 19.56
CA LEU A 401 1.18 8.53 18.95
C LEU A 401 1.21 8.96 17.48
N VAL A 402 0.89 8.05 16.59
CA VAL A 402 0.80 8.30 15.16
C VAL A 402 -0.66 8.36 14.76
N MET A 403 -1.10 9.41 14.08
CA MET A 403 -2.47 9.51 13.58
C MET A 403 -2.52 9.28 12.08
N SER A 404 -3.55 8.56 11.61
CA SER A 404 -3.81 8.34 10.19
C SER A 404 -5.28 8.55 9.84
N ALA A 405 -5.53 9.34 8.79
CA ALA A 405 -6.86 9.54 8.23
C ALA A 405 -7.19 8.53 7.12
N THR A 406 -6.22 7.73 6.67
CA THR A 406 -6.49 6.60 5.78
C THR A 406 -6.89 5.40 6.63
N PRO A 407 -8.14 4.93 6.55
CA PRO A 407 -8.49 3.67 7.15
C PRO A 407 -7.71 2.56 6.44
N ILE A 408 -6.94 1.80 7.20
CA ILE A 408 -6.23 0.62 6.69
C ILE A 408 -6.89 -0.58 7.37
N PRO A 409 -7.26 -1.65 6.66
CA PRO A 409 -7.80 -2.85 7.29
C PRO A 409 -6.91 -3.28 8.45
N ARG A 410 -7.51 -3.62 9.60
CA ARG A 410 -6.79 -3.88 10.85
C ARG A 410 -5.66 -4.90 10.69
N THR A 411 -5.89 -5.94 9.89
CA THR A 411 -4.90 -6.96 9.56
C THR A 411 -3.68 -6.40 8.83
N LEU A 412 -3.92 -5.49 7.90
CA LEU A 412 -2.86 -4.83 7.15
C LEU A 412 -2.14 -3.78 7.99
N GLY A 413 -2.88 -3.08 8.85
CA GLY A 413 -2.30 -2.12 9.80
C GLY A 413 -1.30 -2.79 10.75
N LEU A 414 -1.64 -3.97 11.27
CA LEU A 414 -0.75 -4.77 12.12
C LEU A 414 0.51 -5.26 11.39
N LEU A 415 0.45 -5.39 10.07
CA LEU A 415 1.59 -5.78 9.23
C LEU A 415 2.47 -4.60 8.84
N MET A 416 1.82 -3.52 8.38
CA MET A 416 2.55 -2.32 7.94
C MET A 416 3.25 -1.60 9.08
N PHE A 417 2.70 -1.72 10.25
CA PHE A 417 3.11 -1.04 11.47
C PHE A 417 3.28 -2.05 12.59
N GLY A 418 3.97 -3.16 12.32
CA GLY A 418 4.17 -4.25 13.27
C GLY A 418 4.86 -3.84 14.58
N ASP A 419 5.48 -2.66 14.57
CA ASP A 419 6.03 -1.95 15.72
C ASP A 419 4.98 -1.11 16.49
N LEU A 420 3.76 -0.88 15.93
CA LEU A 420 2.72 -0.05 16.52
C LEU A 420 1.56 -0.86 17.10
N ASP A 421 1.09 -0.47 18.28
CA ASP A 421 -0.25 -0.85 18.76
C ASP A 421 -1.31 -0.04 18.01
N ILE A 422 -2.50 -0.60 17.77
CA ILE A 422 -3.52 0.06 16.95
C ILE A 422 -4.76 0.35 17.81
N SER A 423 -5.18 1.62 17.82
CA SER A 423 -6.49 2.08 18.27
C SER A 423 -7.33 2.52 17.07
N VAL A 424 -8.57 2.05 17.00
CA VAL A 424 -9.48 2.33 15.88
C VAL A 424 -10.65 3.18 16.35
N LEU A 425 -10.91 4.29 15.64
CA LEU A 425 -12.12 5.10 15.77
C LEU A 425 -13.11 4.67 14.68
N ASP A 426 -13.95 3.73 15.02
CA ASP A 426 -14.98 3.10 14.19
C ASP A 426 -16.35 3.78 14.30
N GLU A 427 -16.44 4.89 15.04
CA GLU A 427 -17.64 5.71 15.21
C GLU A 427 -17.40 7.12 14.71
N LEU A 428 -18.39 7.70 14.02
CA LEU A 428 -18.38 9.11 13.66
C LEU A 428 -19.05 9.94 14.77
N PRO A 429 -18.56 11.18 15.04
CA PRO A 429 -19.20 12.08 15.97
C PRO A 429 -20.64 12.38 15.57
N PRO A 430 -21.57 12.57 16.55
CA PRO A 430 -22.95 12.92 16.28
C PRO A 430 -23.06 14.26 15.54
N GLY A 431 -24.04 14.38 14.63
CA GLY A 431 -24.30 15.60 13.85
C GLY A 431 -23.58 15.66 12.49
N ARG A 432 -22.78 14.67 12.13
CA ARG A 432 -22.17 14.59 10.80
C ARG A 432 -23.17 14.00 9.79
N THR A 433 -23.45 14.75 8.72
CA THR A 433 -24.34 14.30 7.64
C THR A 433 -23.58 13.47 6.63
N PRO A 434 -24.08 12.28 6.23
CA PRO A 434 -23.48 11.51 5.14
C PRO A 434 -23.43 12.32 3.84
N VAL A 435 -22.30 12.24 3.13
CA VAL A 435 -22.11 12.94 1.86
C VAL A 435 -22.76 12.15 0.73
N LYS A 436 -23.71 12.77 0.03
CA LYS A 436 -24.34 12.18 -1.17
C LYS A 436 -23.36 12.22 -2.33
N THR A 437 -22.93 11.06 -2.80
CA THR A 437 -21.90 10.95 -3.85
C THR A 437 -22.52 10.52 -5.17
N TYR A 438 -22.17 11.21 -6.25
CA TYR A 438 -22.65 10.94 -7.60
C TYR A 438 -21.47 10.81 -8.57
N ALA A 439 -21.52 9.83 -9.45
CA ALA A 439 -20.58 9.68 -10.57
C ALA A 439 -21.29 10.04 -11.87
N ILE A 440 -20.74 11.00 -12.61
CA ILE A 440 -21.30 11.48 -13.87
C ILE A 440 -20.27 11.51 -14.98
N THR A 441 -20.73 11.57 -16.23
CA THR A 441 -19.87 11.85 -17.39
C THR A 441 -19.82 13.34 -17.69
N GLY A 442 -18.81 13.83 -18.40
CA GLY A 442 -18.68 15.22 -18.80
C GLY A 442 -19.88 15.77 -19.61
N LYS A 443 -20.67 14.90 -20.25
CA LYS A 443 -21.93 15.30 -20.91
C LYS A 443 -22.93 15.95 -19.94
N LYS A 444 -22.90 15.59 -18.66
CA LYS A 444 -23.77 16.18 -17.62
C LYS A 444 -23.12 17.35 -16.87
N ARG A 445 -21.96 17.83 -17.31
CA ARG A 445 -21.23 18.93 -16.65
C ARG A 445 -22.07 20.22 -16.56
N ALA A 446 -22.81 20.58 -17.61
CA ALA A 446 -23.68 21.76 -17.60
C ALA A 446 -24.78 21.67 -16.51
N ASP A 447 -25.43 20.50 -16.38
CA ASP A 447 -26.46 20.25 -15.36
C ASP A 447 -25.86 20.33 -13.96
N MET A 448 -24.66 19.76 -13.79
CA MET A 448 -23.93 19.82 -12.53
C MET A 448 -23.60 21.27 -12.13
N TYR A 449 -23.10 22.10 -13.05
CA TYR A 449 -22.86 23.52 -12.76
C TYR A 449 -24.17 24.28 -12.45
N GLY A 450 -25.27 23.92 -13.12
CA GLY A 450 -26.60 24.40 -12.75
C GLY A 450 -26.99 24.04 -11.32
N PHE A 451 -26.67 22.85 -10.87
CA PHE A 451 -26.86 22.43 -9.47
C PHE A 451 -25.94 23.21 -8.51
N VAL A 452 -24.66 23.38 -8.83
CA VAL A 452 -23.68 24.14 -8.03
C VAL A 452 -24.20 25.58 -7.84
N ARG A 453 -24.61 26.26 -8.93
CA ARG A 453 -25.16 27.63 -8.86
C ARG A 453 -26.37 27.76 -7.91
N ARG A 454 -27.28 26.78 -7.93
CA ARG A 454 -28.43 26.81 -6.98
C ARG A 454 -27.97 26.71 -5.52
N GLN A 455 -26.94 25.98 -5.24
CA GLN A 455 -26.38 25.84 -3.89
C GLN A 455 -25.60 27.10 -3.47
N LEU A 456 -24.84 27.69 -4.40
CA LEU A 456 -24.16 28.98 -4.15
C LEU A 456 -25.14 30.10 -3.90
N ALA A 457 -26.26 30.16 -4.65
CA ALA A 457 -27.34 31.10 -4.43
C ALA A 457 -28.00 30.93 -3.04
N ALA A 458 -27.96 29.73 -2.46
CA ALA A 458 -28.39 29.47 -1.08
C ALA A 458 -27.33 29.85 -0.04
N GLY A 459 -26.27 30.57 -0.41
CA GLY A 459 -25.20 31.04 0.46
C GLY A 459 -24.16 29.96 0.84
N ARG A 460 -24.09 28.83 0.12
CA ARG A 460 -23.13 27.74 0.35
C ARG A 460 -21.87 27.94 -0.46
N GLN A 461 -20.83 27.23 -0.09
CA GLN A 461 -19.54 27.28 -0.79
C GLN A 461 -19.20 25.92 -1.44
N ALA A 462 -18.40 25.95 -2.50
CA ALA A 462 -18.03 24.75 -3.26
C ALA A 462 -16.51 24.63 -3.50
N TYR A 463 -16.03 23.40 -3.49
CA TYR A 463 -14.71 23.03 -3.99
C TYR A 463 -14.82 22.45 -5.40
N ILE A 464 -13.86 22.78 -6.28
CA ILE A 464 -13.65 22.11 -7.57
C ILE A 464 -12.21 21.63 -7.59
N VAL A 465 -12.00 20.31 -7.68
CA VAL A 465 -10.68 19.68 -7.63
C VAL A 465 -10.34 19.15 -9.01
N CYS A 466 -9.22 19.63 -9.55
CA CYS A 466 -8.65 19.15 -10.81
C CYS A 466 -7.42 18.25 -10.53
N PRO A 467 -7.25 17.13 -11.25
CA PRO A 467 -6.08 16.28 -11.05
C PRO A 467 -4.79 16.97 -11.52
N VAL A 468 -3.71 16.61 -10.86
CA VAL A 468 -2.35 16.89 -11.32
C VAL A 468 -2.06 15.97 -12.52
N ILE A 469 -1.62 16.52 -13.66
CA ILE A 469 -1.40 15.75 -14.90
C ILE A 469 0.02 15.20 -14.96
N ASP A 470 1.01 15.98 -14.48
CA ASP A 470 2.42 15.62 -14.31
C ASP A 470 3.08 16.59 -13.31
N GLU A 471 4.13 16.16 -12.59
CA GLU A 471 4.90 17.08 -11.73
C GLU A 471 5.72 18.05 -12.59
N GLY A 472 5.07 19.11 -13.15
CA GLY A 472 5.73 20.04 -14.06
C GLY A 472 4.91 21.25 -14.47
N GLU A 473 5.33 21.90 -15.56
CA GLU A 473 4.66 23.10 -16.11
C GLU A 473 3.23 22.83 -16.61
N ASN A 474 2.95 21.60 -17.03
CA ASN A 474 1.67 21.18 -17.57
C ASN A 474 0.52 21.21 -16.53
N ASP A 475 0.81 21.00 -15.26
CA ASP A 475 -0.21 20.96 -14.19
C ASP A 475 -0.84 22.32 -13.89
N MET A 476 0.03 23.33 -13.81
CA MET A 476 -0.43 24.71 -13.57
C MET A 476 -1.24 25.18 -14.76
N GLN A 477 -0.82 24.83 -15.97
CA GLN A 477 -1.51 25.19 -17.20
C GLN A 477 -2.90 24.53 -17.26
N ALA A 478 -3.02 23.26 -16.89
CA ALA A 478 -4.28 22.53 -16.89
C ALA A 478 -5.32 23.10 -15.89
N VAL A 479 -4.92 23.36 -14.63
CA VAL A 479 -5.85 23.91 -13.64
C VAL A 479 -6.17 25.39 -13.92
N THR A 480 -5.21 26.15 -14.45
CA THR A 480 -5.42 27.56 -14.83
C THR A 480 -6.32 27.63 -16.06
N THR A 481 -6.12 26.80 -17.07
CA THR A 481 -7.00 26.70 -18.25
C THR A 481 -8.42 26.30 -17.83
N TYR A 482 -8.55 25.30 -16.95
CA TYR A 482 -9.87 24.94 -16.43
C TYR A 482 -10.53 26.09 -15.66
N TYR A 483 -9.76 26.83 -14.87
CA TYR A 483 -10.26 28.00 -14.13
C TYR A 483 -10.75 29.08 -15.07
N THR A 484 -9.96 29.46 -16.11
CA THR A 484 -10.29 30.54 -17.07
C THR A 484 -11.37 30.14 -18.06
N ASP A 485 -11.30 28.92 -18.62
CA ASP A 485 -12.11 28.54 -19.77
C ASP A 485 -13.41 27.83 -19.35
N VAL A 486 -13.46 27.28 -18.15
CA VAL A 486 -14.61 26.49 -17.67
C VAL A 486 -15.24 27.10 -16.40
N ALA A 487 -14.45 27.25 -15.33
CA ALA A 487 -15.02 27.65 -14.04
C ALA A 487 -15.50 29.12 -14.04
N GLN A 488 -14.67 30.06 -14.50
CA GLN A 488 -15.05 31.48 -14.53
C GLN A 488 -16.26 31.74 -15.41
N PRO A 489 -16.35 31.27 -16.68
CA PRO A 489 -17.51 31.53 -17.51
C PRO A 489 -18.82 30.92 -16.97
N LEU A 490 -18.73 29.72 -16.39
CA LEU A 490 -19.91 29.04 -15.84
C LEU A 490 -20.36 29.59 -14.46
N LEU A 491 -19.47 30.33 -13.77
CA LEU A 491 -19.67 30.88 -12.43
C LEU A 491 -19.38 32.39 -12.39
N GLU A 492 -19.61 33.15 -13.51
CA GLU A 492 -19.27 34.55 -13.67
C GLU A 492 -19.86 35.50 -12.59
N HIS A 493 -20.97 35.11 -11.98
CA HIS A 493 -21.63 35.88 -10.92
C HIS A 493 -21.16 35.55 -9.50
N TYR A 494 -20.15 34.64 -9.37
CA TYR A 494 -19.63 34.16 -8.09
C TYR A 494 -18.14 34.46 -7.98
N ARG A 495 -17.67 34.61 -6.75
CA ARG A 495 -16.26 34.88 -6.45
C ARG A 495 -15.50 33.59 -6.43
N VAL A 496 -14.75 33.33 -7.50
CA VAL A 496 -13.98 32.10 -7.69
C VAL A 496 -12.51 32.34 -7.40
N GLY A 497 -11.96 31.59 -6.45
CA GLY A 497 -10.53 31.58 -6.13
C GLY A 497 -9.80 30.40 -6.81
N LEU A 498 -8.51 30.58 -7.09
CA LEU A 498 -7.64 29.56 -7.65
C LEU A 498 -6.51 29.23 -6.66
N MET A 499 -6.25 27.93 -6.42
CA MET A 499 -5.18 27.46 -5.56
C MET A 499 -4.43 26.28 -6.20
N HIS A 500 -3.11 26.39 -6.33
CA HIS A 500 -2.27 25.33 -6.90
C HIS A 500 -0.93 25.21 -6.18
N GLY A 501 -0.19 24.13 -6.46
CA GLY A 501 1.06 23.77 -5.75
C GLY A 501 2.14 24.86 -5.75
N ARG A 502 2.24 25.66 -6.83
CA ARG A 502 3.30 26.67 -7.03
C ARG A 502 3.04 28.01 -6.34
N LEU A 503 1.85 28.27 -5.83
CA LEU A 503 1.60 29.49 -5.01
C LEU A 503 2.53 29.47 -3.79
N LYS A 504 3.06 30.65 -3.43
CA LYS A 504 3.83 30.83 -2.20
C LYS A 504 2.95 30.52 -0.98
N ALA A 505 3.58 30.13 0.13
CA ALA A 505 2.84 29.78 1.35
C ALA A 505 1.91 30.91 1.82
N ALA A 506 2.34 32.16 1.75
CA ALA A 506 1.53 33.33 2.12
C ALA A 506 0.32 33.53 1.19
N GLU A 507 0.47 33.28 -0.13
CA GLU A 507 -0.61 33.38 -1.10
C GLU A 507 -1.65 32.26 -0.89
N LYS A 508 -1.19 31.02 -0.62
CA LYS A 508 -2.06 29.89 -0.26
C LYS A 508 -2.87 30.20 0.99
N ALA A 509 -2.20 30.74 2.02
CA ALA A 509 -2.87 31.13 3.26
C ALA A 509 -3.92 32.21 3.01
N ALA A 510 -3.62 33.26 2.26
CA ALA A 510 -4.53 34.35 1.95
C ALA A 510 -5.78 33.85 1.19
N VAL A 511 -5.62 32.97 0.19
CA VAL A 511 -6.74 32.39 -0.56
C VAL A 511 -7.62 31.51 0.35
N MET A 512 -7.00 30.70 1.21
CA MET A 512 -7.74 29.86 2.16
C MET A 512 -8.48 30.67 3.21
N ASP A 513 -7.86 31.72 3.74
CA ASP A 513 -8.49 32.61 4.73
C ASP A 513 -9.69 33.38 4.10
N ALA A 514 -9.53 33.84 2.85
CA ALA A 514 -10.63 34.45 2.09
C ALA A 514 -11.78 33.46 1.84
N PHE A 515 -11.48 32.21 1.52
CA PHE A 515 -12.51 31.19 1.34
C PHE A 515 -13.17 30.82 2.67
N LYS A 516 -12.42 30.66 3.75
CA LYS A 516 -12.93 30.38 5.10
C LYS A 516 -13.81 31.52 5.62
N ALA A 517 -13.46 32.78 5.33
CA ALA A 517 -14.24 33.99 5.70
C ALA A 517 -15.49 34.18 4.83
N GLY A 518 -15.72 33.33 3.80
CA GLY A 518 -16.83 33.51 2.86
C GLY A 518 -16.64 34.66 1.86
N ALA A 519 -15.42 35.22 1.74
CA ALA A 519 -15.05 36.18 0.71
C ALA A 519 -14.94 35.56 -0.69
N LEU A 520 -14.78 34.22 -0.76
CA LEU A 520 -14.84 33.41 -1.97
C LEU A 520 -15.99 32.42 -1.85
N ASP A 521 -16.71 32.22 -2.95
CA ASP A 521 -17.85 31.30 -3.02
C ASP A 521 -17.43 29.93 -3.52
N VAL A 522 -16.43 29.90 -4.42
CA VAL A 522 -15.88 28.68 -5.02
C VAL A 522 -14.37 28.70 -4.97
N LEU A 523 -13.78 27.57 -4.63
CA LEU A 523 -12.33 27.36 -4.68
C LEU A 523 -11.99 26.27 -5.70
N VAL A 524 -11.35 26.67 -6.81
CA VAL A 524 -10.77 25.76 -7.80
C VAL A 524 -9.34 25.42 -7.37
N SER A 525 -9.01 24.14 -7.30
CA SER A 525 -7.71 23.73 -6.80
C SER A 525 -7.22 22.41 -7.41
N THR A 526 -5.91 22.19 -7.36
CA THR A 526 -5.32 20.86 -7.50
C THR A 526 -5.46 20.09 -6.18
N THR A 527 -4.85 18.92 -6.06
CA THR A 527 -4.82 18.06 -4.85
C THR A 527 -4.32 18.74 -3.55
N VAL A 528 -3.88 20.00 -3.63
CA VAL A 528 -3.46 20.81 -2.45
C VAL A 528 -4.55 20.92 -1.37
N ILE A 529 -5.84 20.70 -1.73
CA ILE A 529 -6.97 20.63 -0.75
C ILE A 529 -6.90 19.34 0.12
N GLU A 530 -6.08 18.37 -0.17
CA GLU A 530 -5.81 17.23 0.74
C GLU A 530 -5.31 17.69 2.11
N VAL A 531 -4.82 18.93 2.20
CA VAL A 531 -4.38 19.58 3.43
C VAL A 531 -5.59 20.06 4.24
N GLY A 532 -6.05 19.28 5.13
CA GLY A 532 -6.98 19.28 6.25
C GLY A 532 -7.73 20.54 6.70
N VAL A 533 -7.86 21.58 5.88
CA VAL A 533 -8.55 22.82 6.29
C VAL A 533 -10.05 22.60 6.41
N ASP A 534 -10.62 23.03 7.54
CA ASP A 534 -12.04 22.93 7.83
C ASP A 534 -12.78 24.20 7.39
N VAL A 535 -13.73 24.04 6.45
CA VAL A 535 -14.65 25.09 6.00
C VAL A 535 -16.08 24.59 6.14
N PRO A 536 -16.75 24.85 7.28
CA PRO A 536 -18.08 24.31 7.57
C PRO A 536 -19.14 24.63 6.54
N ASN A 537 -19.05 25.79 5.85
CA ASN A 537 -19.99 26.22 4.83
C ASN A 537 -19.79 25.59 3.45
N ALA A 538 -18.67 24.87 3.23
CA ALA A 538 -18.41 24.17 1.98
C ALA A 538 -19.15 22.81 1.96
N ASN A 539 -20.24 22.75 1.19
CA ASN A 539 -21.13 21.60 1.12
C ASN A 539 -20.94 20.78 -0.14
N ILE A 540 -20.26 21.31 -1.15
CA ILE A 540 -20.13 20.67 -2.45
C ILE A 540 -18.66 20.51 -2.75
N ILE A 541 -18.32 19.31 -3.21
CA ILE A 541 -17.04 19.06 -3.85
C ILE A 541 -17.27 18.41 -5.22
N VAL A 542 -16.69 19.00 -6.24
CA VAL A 542 -16.65 18.48 -7.61
C VAL A 542 -15.23 18.00 -7.88
N ILE A 543 -15.07 16.77 -8.34
CA ILE A 543 -13.77 16.18 -8.65
C ILE A 543 -13.74 15.84 -10.13
N GLU A 544 -12.94 16.58 -10.88
CA GLU A 544 -12.72 16.36 -12.31
C GLU A 544 -11.75 15.19 -12.54
N ASN A 545 -11.97 14.45 -13.63
CA ASN A 545 -11.17 13.29 -14.01
C ASN A 545 -10.97 12.33 -12.84
N ALA A 546 -12.06 11.96 -12.17
CA ALA A 546 -12.05 11.16 -10.95
C ALA A 546 -11.39 9.78 -11.13
N GLU A 547 -11.30 9.27 -12.38
CA GLU A 547 -10.60 8.02 -12.71
C GLU A 547 -9.10 8.06 -12.41
N ARG A 548 -8.49 9.24 -12.35
CA ARG A 548 -7.06 9.41 -12.08
C ARG A 548 -6.71 9.30 -10.60
N TYR A 549 -7.70 9.42 -9.71
CA TYR A 549 -7.48 9.33 -8.27
C TYR A 549 -7.65 7.91 -7.74
N GLY A 550 -6.89 7.57 -6.71
CA GLY A 550 -7.15 6.40 -5.88
C GLY A 550 -8.43 6.55 -5.06
N LEU A 551 -9.08 5.45 -4.71
CA LEU A 551 -10.31 5.49 -3.89
C LEU A 551 -10.07 6.14 -2.54
N SER A 552 -8.92 5.87 -1.91
CA SER A 552 -8.53 6.51 -0.64
C SER A 552 -8.41 8.03 -0.77
N ALA A 553 -7.81 8.55 -1.87
CA ALA A 553 -7.71 9.98 -2.13
C ALA A 553 -9.09 10.59 -2.39
N LEU A 554 -9.94 9.94 -3.21
CA LEU A 554 -11.32 10.38 -3.43
C LEU A 554 -12.13 10.44 -2.14
N HIS A 555 -11.96 9.46 -1.26
CA HIS A 555 -12.60 9.43 0.05
C HIS A 555 -12.11 10.58 0.96
N GLN A 556 -10.81 10.85 1.00
CA GLN A 556 -10.25 11.99 1.74
C GLN A 556 -10.78 13.33 1.22
N LEU A 557 -10.85 13.49 -0.12
CA LEU A 557 -11.44 14.68 -0.76
C LEU A 557 -12.93 14.81 -0.43
N ARG A 558 -13.70 13.72 -0.50
CA ARG A 558 -15.10 13.70 -0.08
C ARG A 558 -15.29 14.15 1.37
N GLY A 559 -14.38 13.74 2.25
CA GLY A 559 -14.38 14.11 3.67
C GLY A 559 -14.12 15.61 3.95
N ARG A 560 -13.82 16.43 2.91
CA ARG A 560 -13.66 17.89 3.04
C ARG A 560 -14.99 18.63 3.13
N VAL A 561 -16.08 17.99 2.75
CA VAL A 561 -17.44 18.54 2.86
C VAL A 561 -18.26 17.77 3.88
N GLY A 562 -19.43 18.31 4.26
CA GLY A 562 -20.32 17.67 5.24
C GLY A 562 -19.92 17.90 6.70
N ARG A 563 -19.20 19.00 6.98
CA ARG A 563 -18.79 19.39 8.35
C ARG A 563 -19.70 20.46 8.97
N GLY A 564 -20.57 21.06 8.17
CA GLY A 564 -21.57 22.05 8.61
C GLY A 564 -22.95 21.44 8.72
N LYS A 565 -23.94 22.34 8.94
CA LYS A 565 -25.36 21.97 8.95
C LYS A 565 -25.88 21.83 7.52
N GLY A 566 -26.62 20.78 7.23
CA GLY A 566 -27.30 20.54 5.97
C GLY A 566 -26.65 19.43 5.10
N GLU A 567 -27.27 19.20 3.95
CA GLU A 567 -26.84 18.17 3.02
C GLU A 567 -25.50 18.53 2.35
N ALA A 568 -24.65 17.54 2.16
CA ALA A 568 -23.37 17.67 1.47
C ALA A 568 -23.30 16.76 0.25
N TYR A 569 -22.59 17.21 -0.77
CA TYR A 569 -22.55 16.56 -2.07
C TYR A 569 -21.13 16.40 -2.58
N CYS A 570 -20.85 15.22 -3.14
CA CYS A 570 -19.61 14.92 -3.86
C CYS A 570 -19.96 14.49 -5.28
N VAL A 571 -19.45 15.20 -6.29
CA VAL A 571 -19.69 14.88 -7.70
C VAL A 571 -18.38 14.46 -8.34
N LEU A 572 -18.33 13.23 -8.81
CA LEU A 572 -17.18 12.63 -9.48
C LEU A 572 -17.43 12.68 -11.00
N ILE A 573 -16.55 13.36 -11.74
CA ILE A 573 -16.66 13.48 -13.20
C ILE A 573 -15.59 12.58 -13.83
N SER A 574 -16.02 11.70 -14.74
CA SER A 574 -15.12 10.84 -15.50
C SER A 574 -15.65 10.62 -16.92
N ASP A 575 -14.80 10.92 -17.89
CA ASP A 575 -15.07 10.69 -19.31
C ASP A 575 -14.47 9.35 -19.82
N HIS A 576 -13.56 8.76 -19.08
CA HIS A 576 -12.93 7.46 -19.35
C HIS A 576 -13.61 6.32 -18.60
N ALA A 577 -14.68 5.80 -19.16
CA ALA A 577 -15.55 4.85 -18.50
C ALA A 577 -15.23 3.39 -18.85
N THR A 578 -14.02 2.90 -18.54
CA THR A 578 -13.78 1.44 -18.52
C THR A 578 -14.65 0.80 -17.42
N ASP A 579 -15.00 -0.48 -17.57
CA ASP A 579 -15.84 -1.16 -16.59
C ASP A 579 -15.19 -1.21 -15.20
N ALA A 580 -13.87 -1.30 -15.12
CA ALA A 580 -13.12 -1.20 -13.87
C ALA A 580 -13.28 0.17 -13.21
N VAL A 581 -13.21 1.27 -13.97
CA VAL A 581 -13.44 2.63 -13.46
C VAL A 581 -14.87 2.79 -12.97
N LYS A 582 -15.86 2.35 -13.77
CA LYS A 582 -17.28 2.42 -13.37
C LYS A 582 -17.53 1.68 -12.06
N LYS A 583 -17.02 0.46 -11.91
CA LYS A 583 -17.14 -0.35 -10.70
C LYS A 583 -16.54 0.38 -9.49
N ARG A 584 -15.37 0.96 -9.65
CA ARG A 584 -14.64 1.69 -8.59
C ARG A 584 -15.39 2.95 -8.15
N LEU A 585 -15.82 3.80 -9.10
CA LEU A 585 -16.56 5.03 -8.76
C LEU A 585 -17.96 4.73 -8.21
N SER A 586 -18.65 3.70 -8.76
CA SER A 586 -19.93 3.22 -8.23
C SER A 586 -19.82 2.76 -6.79
N PHE A 587 -18.75 2.03 -6.42
CA PHE A 587 -18.54 1.61 -5.04
C PHE A 587 -18.47 2.81 -4.09
N LEU A 588 -17.73 3.87 -4.46
CA LEU A 588 -17.65 5.10 -3.66
C LEU A 588 -18.97 5.83 -3.52
N CYS A 589 -19.89 5.68 -4.49
CA CYS A 589 -21.25 6.25 -4.42
C CYS A 589 -22.16 5.52 -3.42
N HIS A 590 -21.90 4.23 -3.16
CA HIS A 590 -22.77 3.39 -2.32
C HIS A 590 -22.37 3.34 -0.85
N THR A 591 -21.10 3.60 -0.53
CA THR A 591 -20.63 3.56 0.86
C THR A 591 -19.93 4.86 1.28
N ASN A 592 -20.16 5.24 2.53
CA ASN A 592 -19.43 6.32 3.19
C ASN A 592 -18.38 5.79 4.18
N ASP A 593 -18.31 4.48 4.38
CA ASP A 593 -17.35 3.84 5.29
C ASP A 593 -15.96 3.80 4.67
N GLY A 594 -15.02 4.51 5.27
CA GLY A 594 -13.63 4.58 4.82
C GLY A 594 -12.90 3.23 4.93
N PHE A 595 -13.27 2.37 5.89
CA PHE A 595 -12.66 1.04 6.02
C PHE A 595 -13.12 0.10 4.90
N GLU A 596 -14.40 0.13 4.53
CA GLU A 596 -14.90 -0.62 3.38
C GLU A 596 -14.26 -0.15 2.06
N ILE A 597 -14.11 1.17 1.89
CA ILE A 597 -13.47 1.76 0.71
C ILE A 597 -12.01 1.32 0.61
N ALA A 598 -11.27 1.38 1.71
CA ALA A 598 -9.88 0.96 1.74
C ALA A 598 -9.72 -0.55 1.46
N LYS A 599 -10.62 -1.37 2.00
CA LYS A 599 -10.66 -2.80 1.71
C LYS A 599 -10.91 -3.07 0.22
N PHE A 600 -11.89 -2.41 -0.37
CA PHE A 600 -12.22 -2.56 -1.79
C PHE A 600 -11.09 -2.05 -2.71
N ASP A 601 -10.46 -0.89 -2.39
CA ASP A 601 -9.32 -0.35 -3.15
C ASP A 601 -8.16 -1.36 -3.19
N LEU A 602 -7.89 -1.97 -2.05
CA LEU A 602 -6.86 -2.97 -1.87
C LEU A 602 -7.15 -4.28 -2.62
N GLU A 603 -8.40 -4.78 -2.57
CA GLU A 603 -8.83 -5.96 -3.32
C GLU A 603 -8.77 -5.75 -4.85
N THR A 604 -8.97 -4.51 -5.30
CA THR A 604 -9.04 -4.18 -6.73
C THR A 604 -7.68 -3.89 -7.35
N ARG A 605 -6.77 -3.23 -6.62
CA ARG A 605 -5.43 -2.86 -7.11
C ARG A 605 -4.35 -3.88 -6.82
N GLY A 606 -4.58 -4.72 -5.82
CA GLY A 606 -3.56 -5.59 -5.27
C GLY A 606 -2.58 -4.83 -4.33
N PRO A 607 -1.83 -5.59 -3.50
CA PRO A 607 -0.93 -5.00 -2.50
C PRO A 607 0.26 -4.25 -3.10
N GLY A 608 0.73 -4.62 -4.29
CA GLY A 608 1.92 -4.03 -4.92
C GLY A 608 1.79 -2.53 -5.18
N ASP A 609 0.64 -2.10 -5.69
CA ASP A 609 0.37 -0.67 -5.99
C ASP A 609 0.01 0.13 -4.73
N PHE A 610 -0.53 -0.54 -3.71
CA PHE A 610 -0.89 0.10 -2.43
C PHE A 610 0.36 0.44 -1.59
N PHE A 611 1.36 -0.44 -1.62
CA PHE A 611 2.61 -0.23 -0.87
C PHE A 611 3.55 0.78 -1.53
N GLY A 612 3.33 1.14 -2.80
CA GLY A 612 4.21 2.03 -3.57
C GLY A 612 5.65 1.51 -3.62
N SER A 613 6.36 1.71 -4.68
CA SER A 613 7.74 1.21 -4.87
C SER A 613 8.79 1.75 -3.87
N ARG A 614 8.38 2.46 -2.80
CA ARG A 614 9.29 3.18 -1.88
C ARG A 614 8.85 3.31 -0.42
N GLN A 615 7.89 2.51 0.09
CA GLN A 615 7.72 2.49 1.56
C GLN A 615 8.76 1.57 2.18
N HIS A 616 9.86 2.17 2.62
CA HIS A 616 10.97 1.56 3.34
C HIS A 616 10.47 1.02 4.69
N GLY A 617 10.51 -0.29 4.89
CA GLY A 617 10.25 -0.88 6.20
C GLY A 617 9.74 -2.31 6.22
N LEU A 618 9.09 -2.82 5.15
CA LEU A 618 8.71 -4.22 5.07
C LEU A 618 9.56 -4.95 4.02
N PRO A 619 10.04 -6.15 4.33
CA PRO A 619 10.77 -6.96 3.35
C PRO A 619 9.86 -7.38 2.19
N THR A 620 10.45 -7.54 1.01
CA THR A 620 9.74 -8.01 -0.18
C THR A 620 9.39 -9.49 -0.02
N LEU A 621 8.09 -9.82 -0.06
CA LEU A 621 7.60 -11.19 -0.01
C LEU A 621 7.78 -11.90 -1.36
N ARG A 622 8.16 -13.18 -1.32
CA ARG A 622 8.47 -14.00 -2.51
C ARG A 622 7.25 -14.74 -3.06
N ILE A 623 6.33 -15.17 -2.18
CA ILE A 623 5.20 -16.02 -2.54
C ILE A 623 3.90 -15.63 -1.88
N ALA A 624 3.93 -15.06 -0.67
CA ALA A 624 2.75 -14.68 0.06
C ALA A 624 2.15 -13.36 -0.47
N ASP A 625 0.84 -13.35 -0.60
CA ASP A 625 0.05 -12.15 -0.83
C ASP A 625 -0.70 -11.81 0.46
N LEU A 626 -0.38 -10.66 1.05
CA LEU A 626 -0.91 -10.25 2.36
C LEU A 626 -2.44 -10.18 2.41
N MET A 627 -3.09 -10.04 1.26
CA MET A 627 -4.53 -9.92 1.14
C MET A 627 -5.20 -11.25 0.81
N ALA A 628 -4.71 -11.90 -0.25
CA ALA A 628 -5.23 -13.19 -0.67
C ALA A 628 -5.02 -14.25 0.43
N ASP A 629 -3.90 -14.13 1.15
CA ASP A 629 -3.48 -15.09 2.18
C ASP A 629 -3.81 -14.63 3.62
N SER A 630 -4.80 -13.75 3.80
CA SER A 630 -5.17 -13.15 5.11
C SER A 630 -5.43 -14.19 6.22
N ARG A 631 -5.99 -15.36 5.88
CA ARG A 631 -6.19 -16.46 6.85
C ARG A 631 -4.87 -17.05 7.34
N ALA A 632 -3.93 -17.28 6.41
CA ALA A 632 -2.61 -17.78 6.76
C ALA A 632 -1.83 -16.76 7.60
N LEU A 633 -1.98 -15.49 7.28
CA LEU A 633 -1.41 -14.39 8.04
C LEU A 633 -1.90 -14.34 9.48
N TYR A 634 -3.22 -14.45 9.69
CA TYR A 634 -3.79 -14.47 11.04
C TYR A 634 -3.30 -15.68 11.84
N ALA A 635 -3.21 -16.84 11.19
CA ALA A 635 -2.65 -18.04 11.79
C ALA A 635 -1.16 -17.84 12.17
N ALA A 636 -0.35 -17.30 11.26
CA ALA A 636 1.05 -17.01 11.48
C ALA A 636 1.26 -16.01 12.63
N GLN A 637 0.45 -14.94 12.71
CA GLN A 637 0.50 -13.96 13.81
C GLN A 637 0.21 -14.61 15.17
N LYS A 638 -0.83 -15.43 15.24
CA LYS A 638 -1.19 -16.14 16.47
C LYS A 638 -0.04 -17.03 16.98
N GLU A 639 0.59 -17.77 16.07
CA GLU A 639 1.72 -18.64 16.42
C GLU A 639 2.97 -17.83 16.76
N ALA A 640 3.25 -16.75 16.05
CA ALA A 640 4.38 -15.88 16.36
C ALA A 640 4.27 -15.27 17.76
N LEU A 641 3.09 -14.81 18.16
CA LEU A 641 2.84 -14.31 19.53
C LEU A 641 3.03 -15.40 20.58
N ALA A 642 2.56 -16.62 20.33
CA ALA A 642 2.73 -17.75 21.25
C ALA A 642 4.22 -18.16 21.37
N LEU A 643 4.93 -18.24 20.25
CA LEU A 643 6.37 -18.58 20.21
C LEU A 643 7.22 -17.55 20.94
N VAL A 644 7.02 -16.25 20.67
CA VAL A 644 7.76 -15.16 21.33
C VAL A 644 7.35 -15.02 22.79
N GLY A 645 6.11 -15.38 23.15
CA GLY A 645 5.68 -15.45 24.54
C GLY A 645 6.41 -16.53 25.36
N ALA A 646 6.62 -17.70 24.74
CA ALA A 646 7.32 -18.83 25.38
C ALA A 646 8.85 -18.70 25.29
N ASP A 647 9.39 -18.25 24.17
CA ASP A 647 10.82 -18.05 23.91
C ASP A 647 11.09 -16.68 23.32
N PRO A 648 11.27 -15.68 24.17
CA PRO A 648 11.31 -14.28 23.78
C PRO A 648 12.37 -13.88 22.74
N ALA A 649 13.45 -14.60 22.64
CA ALA A 649 14.55 -14.34 21.72
C ALA A 649 14.74 -15.46 20.68
N LEU A 650 13.82 -16.42 20.65
CA LEU A 650 13.88 -17.61 19.79
C LEU A 650 15.25 -18.33 19.89
N ARG A 651 15.76 -18.47 21.12
CA ARG A 651 17.07 -19.09 21.39
C ARG A 651 17.01 -20.60 21.63
N SER A 652 15.83 -21.13 21.88
CA SER A 652 15.64 -22.57 22.05
C SER A 652 16.05 -23.32 20.77
N PRO A 653 16.70 -24.48 20.86
CA PRO A 653 17.16 -25.23 19.68
C PRO A 653 16.07 -25.50 18.65
N GLY A 654 14.83 -25.78 19.08
CA GLY A 654 13.67 -25.99 18.23
C GLY A 654 13.20 -24.73 17.46
N ASN A 655 13.62 -23.53 17.86
CA ASN A 655 13.24 -22.25 17.27
C ASN A 655 14.40 -21.62 16.47
N ALA A 656 15.59 -22.23 16.45
CA ALA A 656 16.77 -21.68 15.77
C ALA A 656 16.55 -21.46 14.27
N GLY A 657 15.83 -22.38 13.60
CA GLY A 657 15.45 -22.25 12.20
C GLY A 657 14.54 -21.06 11.93
N LEU A 658 13.52 -20.85 12.78
CA LEU A 658 12.60 -19.73 12.72
C LEU A 658 13.30 -18.38 12.93
N ARG A 659 14.23 -18.33 13.90
CA ARG A 659 15.02 -17.13 14.15
C ARG A 659 15.84 -16.76 12.92
N ARG A 660 16.52 -17.72 12.31
CA ARG A 660 17.32 -17.50 11.09
C ARG A 660 16.45 -17.00 9.94
N LEU A 661 15.29 -17.62 9.69
CA LEU A 661 14.35 -17.13 8.67
C LEU A 661 13.92 -15.69 8.91
N ALA A 662 13.60 -15.33 10.15
CA ALA A 662 13.22 -13.97 10.49
C ALA A 662 14.39 -12.99 10.28
N GLU A 663 15.61 -13.34 10.68
CA GLU A 663 16.81 -12.51 10.49
C GLU A 663 17.15 -12.38 9.00
N GLU A 664 17.07 -13.42 8.20
CA GLU A 664 17.32 -13.39 6.75
C GLU A 664 16.32 -12.50 6.00
N LEU A 665 15.04 -12.59 6.35
CA LEU A 665 13.99 -11.79 5.71
C LEU A 665 14.21 -10.28 5.91
N PHE A 666 14.75 -9.88 7.05
CA PHE A 666 15.03 -8.48 7.40
C PHE A 666 16.47 -8.02 7.12
N SER A 667 17.40 -8.93 6.79
CA SER A 667 18.81 -8.59 6.51
C SER A 667 19.02 -7.91 5.15
N GLY A 668 18.09 -8.04 4.22
CA GLY A 668 18.16 -7.43 2.88
C GLY A 668 17.85 -5.94 2.82
N ASP A 669 17.17 -5.40 3.81
CA ASP A 669 16.86 -3.98 3.96
C ASP A 669 17.59 -3.41 5.18
N THR A 670 18.29 -2.30 5.01
CA THR A 670 19.11 -1.57 5.99
C THR A 670 18.34 -1.07 7.25
N ALA A 671 17.27 -1.74 7.64
CA ALA A 671 16.40 -1.37 8.76
C ALA A 671 16.80 -2.00 10.10
N LEU A 672 17.91 -2.73 10.16
CA LEU A 672 18.40 -3.38 11.39
C LEU A 672 19.65 -2.71 12.00
N ASN A 673 20.10 -1.55 11.45
CA ASN A 673 21.22 -0.79 12.01
C ASN A 673 20.76 0.54 12.57
#